data_b228e0432b8906692c2785026da051b3
#
_entry.id   b228e0432b8906692c2785026da051b3
#
_cell.length_a   1.000
_cell.length_b   1.000
_cell.length_c   1.000
_cell.angle_alpha   90.00
_cell.angle_beta   90.00
_cell.angle_gamma   90.00
#
_symmetry.space_group_name_H-M   'P 1'
#
loop_
_entity.id
_entity.type
_entity.pdbx_description
1 polymer ?
#
loop_
_entity_poly.entity_id
_entity_poly.type
_entity_poly.pdbx_seq_one_letter_code
_entity_poly.pdbx_strand_id
1 'polypeptide(L)'
;MDDKKQFSRRLLVIGALFSLVLAAYFVTLFDAQIVHGAEYRARSIRANTKSETVVTSRGILTDRNGKALVTNRSVYTLELDTSLAPSDDAALNKELLRLIELLENRGIVWEDTLPLTAGAPFTYDFSVSGSHTALNSYLVSKKWADEDTLTTDTDPPLSPEALLSRLRTEFKVDGELTDAEARKLVGLRYCLAVTKLNQLSTAAIASDISVELIAELKDGAYAPIHIGTSSVREYQTDAAAHILGRVTKIPRERWNEYKEKGYAMNAYVGYDGVELAFEDYLRGRNGRRIVETNTAGKVTGEIYSVEPEPGNTVALTLDIDFQEDVERILAETVEGMTAEDDIDRGAAAAVVQVGTGEVLSLASYPTFSLKTFNEDYTENNTDPLQPFWNRATQGTYAPGSTFKPVTAIAALETGIITPKSTILTKGVYHYGDWAYKCWLYNQNGGTHGRIDVTEAIKVSCNYFFYDIGRRTGISTIARYASAFGLGEPTGIEIPEKIGVMTTPDYVNSLDGHYWTDGQTLTAAIGQSYSLFTPLQLANYVATLAGGGTRYNAHLLKEVRTYDSAELVDVYDEPPAEIIDIEPENLQAVLQGMRDLVVSGSVAYYFKDCVVDAAAKTGTAQTGGKVSNGVFVAFAPYDDPQIALAVVIEKGGSGGALASTAVQILNAYFTSVDEAKAVVGENMLIQ
;
A
#
# COMPACT_ATOMS: atom_id res chain seq x y z
N MET A 1 80.39 -68.38 7.70
CA MET A 1 79.45 -68.08 8.79
C MET A 1 79.16 -66.57 8.94
N ASP A 2 79.98 -65.73 8.41
CA ASP A 2 79.76 -64.23 8.53
C ASP A 2 78.67 -63.66 7.65
N ASP A 3 78.46 -64.17 6.46
CA ASP A 3 77.46 -63.67 5.53
C ASP A 3 76.03 -63.81 6.03
N LYS A 4 75.71 -64.93 6.69
CA LYS A 4 74.38 -65.14 7.28
C LYS A 4 74.09 -64.22 8.48
N LYS A 5 75.12 -63.87 9.26
CA LYS A 5 74.96 -62.87 10.36
C LYS A 5 74.78 -61.46 9.81
N GLN A 6 75.46 -61.09 8.73
CA GLN A 6 75.35 -59.82 8.11
C GLN A 6 73.96 -59.64 7.40
N PHE A 7 73.46 -60.67 6.77
CA PHE A 7 72.13 -60.72 6.15
C PHE A 7 71.03 -60.60 7.23
N SER A 8 71.12 -61.34 8.33
CA SER A 8 70.18 -61.22 9.45
C SER A 8 70.18 -59.85 10.12
N ARG A 9 71.37 -59.20 10.24
CA ARG A 9 71.46 -57.79 10.74
C ARG A 9 70.80 -56.76 9.79
N ARG A 10 71.00 -56.91 8.48
CA ARG A 10 70.34 -56.11 7.48
C ARG A 10 68.81 -56.27 7.48
N LEU A 11 68.35 -57.55 7.64
CA LEU A 11 66.91 -57.84 7.76
C LEU A 11 66.31 -57.21 9.03
N LEU A 12 67.03 -57.24 10.16
CA LEU A 12 66.61 -56.62 11.42
C LEU A 12 66.55 -55.07 11.29
N VAL A 13 67.53 -54.45 10.61
CA VAL A 13 67.53 -53.00 10.38
C VAL A 13 66.39 -52.60 9.49
N ILE A 14 66.16 -53.36 8.43
CA ILE A 14 65.01 -53.10 7.52
C ILE A 14 63.71 -53.31 8.29
N GLY A 15 63.57 -54.31 9.07
CA GLY A 15 62.39 -54.60 9.91
C GLY A 15 62.14 -53.45 10.95
N ALA A 16 63.21 -52.98 11.59
CA ALA A 16 63.12 -51.89 12.53
C ALA A 16 62.71 -50.53 11.85
N LEU A 17 63.31 -50.30 10.67
CA LEU A 17 62.94 -49.12 9.86
C LEU A 17 61.47 -49.18 9.42
N PHE A 18 60.98 -50.30 8.97
CA PHE A 18 59.61 -50.56 8.57
C PHE A 18 58.64 -50.41 9.79
N SER A 19 59.03 -50.90 10.94
CA SER A 19 58.25 -50.75 12.19
C SER A 19 58.19 -49.27 12.64
N LEU A 20 59.28 -48.53 12.46
CA LEU A 20 59.33 -47.10 12.77
C LEU A 20 58.44 -46.25 11.84
N VAL A 21 58.42 -46.57 10.53
CA VAL A 21 57.54 -45.98 9.55
C VAL A 21 56.07 -46.31 9.88
N LEU A 22 55.76 -47.57 10.20
CA LEU A 22 54.44 -48.00 10.61
C LEU A 22 53.97 -47.31 11.90
N ALA A 23 54.85 -47.16 12.90
CA ALA A 23 54.56 -46.41 14.13
C ALA A 23 54.29 -44.93 13.84
N ALA A 24 55.09 -44.30 12.98
CA ALA A 24 54.86 -42.92 12.56
C ALA A 24 53.53 -42.72 11.82
N TYR A 25 53.21 -43.71 10.97
CA TYR A 25 51.90 -43.72 10.26
C TYR A 25 50.74 -43.91 11.22
N PHE A 26 50.89 -44.77 12.23
CA PHE A 26 49.86 -45.00 13.25
C PHE A 26 49.65 -43.77 14.12
N VAL A 27 50.72 -43.06 14.49
CA VAL A 27 50.62 -41.82 15.25
C VAL A 27 49.94 -40.72 14.44
N THR A 28 50.28 -40.57 13.16
CA THR A 28 49.63 -39.57 12.26
C THR A 28 48.17 -39.91 11.99
N LEU A 29 47.82 -41.18 11.81
CA LEU A 29 46.45 -41.62 11.66
C LEU A 29 45.66 -41.46 12.96
N PHE A 30 46.25 -41.78 14.12
CA PHE A 30 45.63 -41.55 15.42
C PHE A 30 45.38 -40.07 15.68
N ASP A 31 46.34 -39.23 15.39
CA ASP A 31 46.19 -37.77 15.48
C ASP A 31 45.09 -37.23 14.57
N ALA A 32 45.10 -37.64 13.29
CA ALA A 32 44.11 -37.18 12.30
C ALA A 32 42.69 -37.73 12.55
N GLN A 33 42.54 -38.99 13.07
CA GLN A 33 41.22 -39.61 13.22
C GLN A 33 40.64 -39.48 14.63
N ILE A 34 41.48 -39.46 15.68
CA ILE A 34 41.02 -39.47 17.06
C ILE A 34 41.24 -38.11 17.72
N VAL A 35 42.43 -37.53 17.64
CA VAL A 35 42.75 -36.26 18.32
C VAL A 35 42.07 -35.09 17.59
N HIS A 36 42.25 -35.00 16.28
CA HIS A 36 41.69 -33.92 15.44
C HIS A 36 40.55 -34.39 14.55
N GLY A 37 40.05 -35.58 14.73
CA GLY A 37 39.00 -36.18 13.88
C GLY A 37 37.72 -35.36 13.81
N ALA A 38 37.32 -34.76 14.92
CA ALA A 38 36.16 -33.83 14.95
C ALA A 38 36.41 -32.58 14.16
N GLU A 39 37.64 -32.02 14.21
CA GLU A 39 38.01 -30.81 13.48
C GLU A 39 38.13 -31.06 11.97
N TYR A 40 38.77 -32.16 11.57
CA TYR A 40 38.85 -32.57 10.16
C TYR A 40 37.47 -32.93 9.59
N ARG A 41 36.61 -33.56 10.40
CA ARG A 41 35.24 -33.84 10.03
C ARG A 41 34.44 -32.55 9.86
N ALA A 42 34.58 -31.57 10.77
CA ALA A 42 33.95 -30.27 10.67
C ALA A 42 34.46 -29.49 9.46
N ARG A 43 35.76 -29.56 9.15
CA ARG A 43 36.34 -28.92 7.93
C ARG A 43 35.85 -29.60 6.66
N SER A 44 35.75 -30.93 6.63
CA SER A 44 35.21 -31.69 5.49
C SER A 44 33.74 -31.39 5.26
N ILE A 45 32.96 -31.31 6.32
CA ILE A 45 31.54 -30.93 6.25
C ILE A 45 31.42 -29.49 5.73
N ARG A 46 32.19 -28.53 6.28
CA ARG A 46 32.19 -27.11 5.78
C ARG A 46 32.64 -26.99 4.34
N ALA A 47 33.51 -27.84 3.84
CA ALA A 47 33.99 -27.78 2.46
C ALA A 47 32.98 -28.32 1.45
N ASN A 48 32.05 -29.16 1.90
CA ASN A 48 31.07 -29.84 1.04
C ASN A 48 29.62 -29.47 1.36
N THR A 49 29.40 -28.52 2.28
CA THR A 49 28.05 -28.04 2.62
C THR A 49 27.87 -26.60 2.18
N LYS A 50 26.76 -26.31 1.51
CA LYS A 50 26.33 -24.98 1.09
C LYS A 50 25.06 -24.65 1.88
N SER A 51 25.02 -23.48 2.52
CA SER A 51 23.81 -22.99 3.16
C SER A 51 23.03 -22.17 2.15
N GLU A 52 21.80 -22.55 1.90
CA GLU A 52 20.90 -21.86 0.98
C GLU A 52 19.71 -21.28 1.74
N THR A 53 19.30 -20.07 1.39
CA THR A 53 18.06 -19.47 1.88
C THR A 53 16.90 -20.03 1.07
N VAL A 54 15.89 -20.55 1.75
CA VAL A 54 14.63 -20.97 1.14
C VAL A 54 13.65 -19.82 1.29
N VAL A 55 13.36 -19.17 0.17
CA VAL A 55 12.40 -18.06 0.16
C VAL A 55 10.99 -18.61 0.44
N THR A 56 10.27 -17.96 1.33
CA THR A 56 8.89 -18.31 1.67
C THR A 56 7.89 -17.46 0.92
N SER A 57 6.64 -17.89 0.88
CA SER A 57 5.55 -17.14 0.28
C SER A 57 5.08 -16.02 1.22
N ARG A 58 4.79 -14.86 0.63
CA ARG A 58 4.10 -13.76 1.32
C ARG A 58 2.67 -14.19 1.63
N GLY A 59 2.05 -13.64 2.68
CA GLY A 59 0.67 -13.88 3.05
C GLY A 59 -0.32 -13.48 1.95
N ILE A 60 -1.55 -13.94 2.06
CA ILE A 60 -2.64 -13.69 1.12
C ILE A 60 -3.51 -12.54 1.65
N LEU A 61 -4.03 -11.70 0.75
CA LEU A 61 -5.08 -10.73 1.08
C LEU A 61 -6.43 -11.26 0.59
N THR A 62 -7.43 -11.24 1.46
CA THR A 62 -8.81 -11.57 1.11
C THR A 62 -9.74 -10.42 1.47
N ASP A 63 -10.91 -10.39 0.85
CA ASP A 63 -11.99 -9.53 1.27
C ASP A 63 -12.69 -10.08 2.54
N ARG A 64 -13.72 -9.38 3.01
CA ARG A 64 -14.50 -9.76 4.19
C ARG A 64 -15.23 -11.11 4.07
N ASN A 65 -15.46 -11.58 2.85
CA ASN A 65 -16.17 -12.81 2.52
C ASN A 65 -15.22 -13.99 2.22
N GLY A 66 -13.88 -13.74 2.31
CA GLY A 66 -12.85 -14.72 2.03
C GLY A 66 -12.48 -14.83 0.55
N LYS A 67 -12.98 -13.94 -0.33
CA LYS A 67 -12.59 -13.87 -1.75
C LYS A 67 -11.17 -13.36 -1.85
N ALA A 68 -10.30 -14.10 -2.54
CA ALA A 68 -8.90 -13.72 -2.69
C ALA A 68 -8.77 -12.43 -3.52
N LEU A 69 -8.04 -11.45 -2.97
CA LEU A 69 -7.74 -10.17 -3.62
C LEU A 69 -6.32 -10.15 -4.19
N VAL A 70 -5.37 -10.63 -3.39
CA VAL A 70 -3.96 -10.71 -3.78
C VAL A 70 -3.38 -12.04 -3.31
N THR A 71 -2.83 -12.78 -4.25
CA THR A 71 -2.24 -14.10 -4.06
C THR A 71 -0.79 -14.13 -4.48
N ASN A 72 -0.18 -15.30 -4.45
CA ASN A 72 1.17 -15.50 -4.96
C ASN A 72 1.14 -16.58 -6.05
N ARG A 73 1.84 -16.34 -7.16
CA ARG A 73 2.08 -17.33 -8.20
C ARG A 73 3.54 -17.75 -8.19
N SER A 74 3.79 -19.04 -8.13
CA SER A 74 5.14 -19.58 -8.27
C SER A 74 5.65 -19.34 -9.69
N VAL A 75 6.88 -18.85 -9.79
CA VAL A 75 7.54 -18.56 -11.06
C VAL A 75 8.95 -19.09 -11.07
N TYR A 76 9.49 -19.32 -12.27
CA TYR A 76 10.89 -19.61 -12.44
C TYR A 76 11.70 -18.32 -12.56
N THR A 77 12.90 -18.33 -11.97
CA THR A 77 13.87 -17.23 -12.04
C THR A 77 15.11 -17.68 -12.77
N LEU A 78 15.65 -16.76 -13.58
CA LEU A 78 17.00 -16.91 -14.13
C LEU A 78 17.99 -16.24 -13.18
N GLU A 79 18.94 -17.03 -12.70
CA GLU A 79 19.94 -16.59 -11.73
C GLU A 79 21.35 -16.76 -12.29
N LEU A 80 22.24 -15.81 -11.99
CA LEU A 80 23.67 -15.97 -12.17
C LEU A 80 24.25 -16.71 -10.98
N ASP A 81 24.93 -17.83 -11.18
CA ASP A 81 25.56 -18.63 -10.14
C ASP A 81 27.09 -18.44 -10.15
N THR A 82 27.62 -17.89 -9.05
CA THR A 82 29.06 -17.63 -8.90
C THR A 82 29.92 -18.90 -8.87
N SER A 83 29.34 -20.04 -8.52
CA SER A 83 30.03 -21.34 -8.45
C SER A 83 30.13 -22.02 -9.82
N LEU A 84 29.21 -21.70 -10.73
CA LEU A 84 29.19 -22.22 -12.10
C LEU A 84 29.96 -21.32 -13.08
N ALA A 85 30.38 -20.13 -12.62
CA ALA A 85 31.09 -19.18 -13.45
C ALA A 85 32.48 -19.72 -13.86
N PRO A 86 32.82 -19.74 -15.16
CA PRO A 86 34.17 -20.05 -15.61
C PRO A 86 35.22 -19.19 -14.90
N SER A 87 36.34 -19.80 -14.52
CA SER A 87 37.43 -19.09 -13.85
C SER A 87 38.25 -18.23 -14.82
N ASP A 88 38.20 -18.51 -16.12
CA ASP A 88 38.83 -17.72 -17.17
C ASP A 88 37.91 -16.59 -17.62
N ASP A 89 38.39 -15.34 -17.58
CA ASP A 89 37.61 -14.16 -17.92
C ASP A 89 37.13 -14.17 -19.38
N ALA A 90 37.95 -14.64 -20.34
CA ALA A 90 37.57 -14.67 -21.72
C ALA A 90 36.44 -15.70 -21.98
N ALA A 91 36.53 -16.88 -21.36
CA ALA A 91 35.46 -17.88 -21.40
C ALA A 91 34.17 -17.38 -20.78
N LEU A 92 34.24 -16.73 -19.60
CA LEU A 92 33.08 -16.16 -18.93
C LEU A 92 32.43 -15.03 -19.76
N ASN A 93 33.23 -14.13 -20.30
CA ASN A 93 32.73 -13.04 -21.17
C ASN A 93 32.01 -13.58 -22.40
N LYS A 94 32.55 -14.64 -23.03
CA LYS A 94 31.91 -15.29 -24.17
C LYS A 94 30.56 -15.89 -23.82
N GLU A 95 30.47 -16.59 -22.68
CA GLU A 95 29.19 -17.19 -22.24
C GLU A 95 28.15 -16.14 -21.90
N LEU A 96 28.56 -15.05 -21.23
CA LEU A 96 27.65 -13.95 -20.91
C LEU A 96 27.18 -13.19 -22.17
N LEU A 97 28.02 -13.02 -23.18
CA LEU A 97 27.59 -12.41 -24.45
C LEU A 97 26.56 -13.29 -25.15
N ARG A 98 26.75 -14.63 -25.21
CA ARG A 98 25.75 -15.56 -25.71
C ARG A 98 24.43 -15.46 -24.96
N LEU A 99 24.50 -15.32 -23.62
CA LEU A 99 23.31 -15.15 -22.78
C LEU A 99 22.60 -13.84 -23.10
N ILE A 100 23.32 -12.72 -23.21
CA ILE A 100 22.77 -11.41 -23.58
C ILE A 100 22.04 -11.52 -24.94
N GLU A 101 22.69 -12.11 -25.95
CA GLU A 101 22.09 -12.29 -27.27
C GLU A 101 20.78 -13.09 -27.20
N LEU A 102 20.76 -14.19 -26.44
CA LEU A 102 19.55 -14.99 -26.27
C LEU A 102 18.42 -14.19 -25.61
N LEU A 103 18.71 -13.47 -24.51
CA LEU A 103 17.72 -12.70 -23.77
C LEU A 103 17.14 -11.57 -24.66
N GLU A 104 18.00 -10.87 -25.42
CA GLU A 104 17.57 -9.82 -26.35
C GLU A 104 16.68 -10.37 -27.47
N ASN A 105 17.08 -11.49 -28.09
CA ASN A 105 16.31 -12.14 -29.13
C ASN A 105 14.92 -12.62 -28.67
N ARG A 106 14.80 -12.92 -27.38
CA ARG A 106 13.52 -13.30 -26.73
C ARG A 106 12.76 -12.12 -26.15
N GLY A 107 13.30 -10.89 -26.21
CA GLY A 107 12.70 -9.70 -25.63
C GLY A 107 12.64 -9.75 -24.09
N ILE A 108 13.53 -10.52 -23.46
CA ILE A 108 13.61 -10.62 -22.01
C ILE A 108 14.42 -9.45 -21.46
N VAL A 109 13.77 -8.65 -20.63
CA VAL A 109 14.43 -7.58 -19.89
C VAL A 109 15.01 -8.21 -18.62
N TRP A 110 16.32 -8.07 -18.42
CA TRP A 110 16.97 -8.53 -17.19
C TRP A 110 17.31 -7.37 -16.27
N GLU A 111 17.38 -7.65 -14.99
CA GLU A 111 17.75 -6.68 -13.96
C GLU A 111 19.25 -6.42 -14.00
N ASP A 112 19.62 -5.19 -14.29
CA ASP A 112 20.99 -4.71 -14.30
C ASP A 112 21.27 -3.91 -13.02
N THR A 113 22.12 -4.45 -12.16
CA THR A 113 22.43 -3.85 -10.86
C THR A 113 23.59 -2.86 -10.91
N LEU A 114 24.26 -2.70 -12.07
CA LEU A 114 25.30 -1.69 -12.25
C LEU A 114 24.65 -0.29 -12.39
N PRO A 115 24.88 0.64 -11.47
CA PRO A 115 24.17 1.93 -11.44
C PRO A 115 24.71 2.93 -12.47
N LEU A 116 24.65 2.55 -13.74
CA LEU A 116 24.95 3.39 -14.90
C LEU A 116 23.83 3.24 -15.92
N THR A 117 23.53 4.32 -16.63
CA THR A 117 22.59 4.26 -17.77
C THR A 117 23.02 3.23 -18.81
N ALA A 118 22.05 2.66 -19.54
CA ALA A 118 22.31 1.60 -20.52
C ALA A 118 23.07 2.09 -21.76
N GLY A 119 23.00 3.38 -22.09
CA GLY A 119 23.62 3.99 -23.28
C GLY A 119 24.30 5.33 -22.98
N ALA A 120 25.16 5.75 -23.91
CA ALA A 120 25.84 7.05 -23.83
C ALA A 120 24.88 8.23 -24.12
N PRO A 121 25.04 9.40 -23.47
CA PRO A 121 26.04 9.68 -22.44
C PRO A 121 25.75 8.92 -21.15
N PHE A 122 26.77 8.29 -20.57
CA PHE A 122 26.60 7.55 -19.34
C PHE A 122 26.42 8.50 -18.15
N THR A 123 25.42 8.21 -17.32
CA THR A 123 25.16 8.91 -16.05
C THR A 123 24.94 7.88 -14.95
N TYR A 124 25.10 8.28 -13.70
CA TYR A 124 24.70 7.43 -12.60
C TYR A 124 23.20 7.28 -12.53
N ASP A 125 22.73 6.04 -12.34
CA ASP A 125 21.35 5.68 -12.15
C ASP A 125 21.23 4.78 -10.91
N PHE A 126 20.77 5.35 -9.83
CA PHE A 126 20.56 4.67 -8.55
C PHE A 126 19.09 4.30 -8.31
N SER A 127 18.30 4.18 -9.36
CA SER A 127 16.88 3.77 -9.27
C SER A 127 16.71 2.36 -8.68
N VAL A 128 17.70 1.47 -8.92
CA VAL A 128 17.70 0.13 -8.29
C VAL A 128 18.09 0.26 -6.83
N SER A 129 17.21 -0.18 -5.95
CA SER A 129 17.43 -0.14 -4.50
C SER A 129 18.73 -0.84 -4.10
N GLY A 130 19.51 -0.19 -3.22
CA GLY A 130 20.78 -0.72 -2.74
C GLY A 130 21.96 -0.62 -3.72
N SER A 131 21.74 -0.22 -4.98
CA SER A 131 22.79 -0.17 -6.01
C SER A 131 23.93 0.81 -5.65
N HIS A 132 23.62 1.93 -5.02
CA HIS A 132 24.63 2.89 -4.57
C HIS A 132 25.53 2.31 -3.47
N THR A 133 24.94 1.68 -2.45
CA THR A 133 25.67 1.02 -1.36
C THR A 133 26.53 -0.14 -1.89
N ALA A 134 25.97 -0.93 -2.81
CA ALA A 134 26.70 -2.01 -3.48
C ALA A 134 27.88 -1.51 -4.28
N LEU A 135 27.71 -0.40 -5.01
CA LEU A 135 28.82 0.23 -5.75
C LEU A 135 29.90 0.73 -4.80
N ASN A 136 29.55 1.47 -3.74
CA ASN A 136 30.51 1.97 -2.76
C ASN A 136 31.30 0.81 -2.13
N SER A 137 30.63 -0.25 -1.70
CA SER A 137 31.29 -1.46 -1.16
C SER A 137 32.23 -2.10 -2.18
N TYR A 138 31.82 -2.14 -3.45
CA TYR A 138 32.65 -2.66 -4.53
C TYR A 138 33.90 -1.78 -4.75
N LEU A 139 33.75 -0.45 -4.82
CA LEU A 139 34.85 0.51 -4.99
C LEU A 139 35.88 0.40 -3.86
N VAL A 140 35.42 0.29 -2.62
CA VAL A 140 36.29 0.07 -1.45
C VAL A 140 37.01 -1.28 -1.55
N SER A 141 36.31 -2.35 -1.89
CA SER A 141 36.90 -3.69 -2.05
C SER A 141 38.02 -3.73 -3.09
N LYS A 142 37.90 -2.92 -4.14
CA LYS A 142 38.89 -2.77 -5.22
C LYS A 142 39.97 -1.70 -4.90
N LYS A 143 39.86 -0.99 -3.80
CA LYS A 143 40.72 0.16 -3.43
C LYS A 143 40.66 1.29 -4.49
N TRP A 144 39.48 1.48 -5.09
CA TRP A 144 39.24 2.58 -6.02
C TRP A 144 38.66 3.81 -5.33
N ALA A 145 38.23 3.65 -4.10
CA ALA A 145 37.81 4.72 -3.21
C ALA A 145 38.12 4.34 -1.75
N ASP A 146 38.26 5.35 -0.90
CA ASP A 146 38.44 5.19 0.55
C ASP A 146 37.06 5.19 1.24
N GLU A 147 36.85 4.32 2.22
CA GLU A 147 35.57 4.16 2.93
C GLU A 147 35.10 5.47 3.59
N ASP A 148 36.05 6.23 4.16
CA ASP A 148 35.80 7.50 4.85
C ASP A 148 35.33 8.64 3.91
N THR A 149 35.51 8.49 2.59
CA THR A 149 35.15 9.49 1.57
C THR A 149 33.80 9.20 0.87
N LEU A 150 33.22 8.02 1.11
CA LEU A 150 32.02 7.57 0.46
C LEU A 150 30.78 7.78 1.34
N THR A 151 29.86 8.57 0.84
CA THR A 151 28.53 8.73 1.43
C THR A 151 27.47 8.22 0.47
N THR A 152 26.27 7.98 0.96
CA THR A 152 25.12 7.61 0.10
C THR A 152 24.45 8.83 -0.52
N ASP A 153 24.84 10.03 -0.14
CA ASP A 153 24.20 11.29 -0.53
C ASP A 153 24.96 12.02 -1.64
N THR A 154 26.13 11.50 -2.01
CA THR A 154 26.97 12.10 -3.07
C THR A 154 27.32 11.07 -4.13
N ASP A 155 27.49 11.53 -5.38
CA ASP A 155 27.97 10.68 -6.45
C ASP A 155 29.35 10.06 -6.11
N PRO A 156 29.63 8.84 -6.61
CA PRO A 156 30.94 8.22 -6.45
C PRO A 156 32.08 9.08 -6.98
N PRO A 157 33.30 8.92 -6.47
CA PRO A 157 34.45 9.77 -6.85
C PRO A 157 34.96 9.59 -8.27
N LEU A 158 34.48 8.55 -8.98
CA LEU A 158 34.75 8.30 -10.39
C LEU A 158 33.64 8.88 -11.25
N SER A 159 33.96 9.43 -12.42
CA SER A 159 32.90 9.71 -13.41
C SER A 159 32.32 8.40 -13.96
N PRO A 160 31.07 8.42 -14.48
CA PRO A 160 30.43 7.23 -15.09
C PRO A 160 31.29 6.56 -16.15
N GLU A 161 31.95 7.35 -17.04
CA GLU A 161 32.85 6.86 -18.08
C GLU A 161 34.13 6.26 -17.49
N ALA A 162 34.67 6.90 -16.45
CA ALA A 162 35.87 6.38 -15.77
C ALA A 162 35.57 5.05 -15.06
N LEU A 163 34.40 4.94 -14.44
CA LEU A 163 33.95 3.69 -13.83
C LEU A 163 33.80 2.58 -14.87
N LEU A 164 33.09 2.85 -15.97
CA LEU A 164 32.92 1.87 -17.05
C LEU A 164 34.26 1.42 -17.63
N SER A 165 35.18 2.35 -17.88
CA SER A 165 36.52 2.05 -18.39
C SER A 165 37.32 1.17 -17.43
N ARG A 166 37.28 1.45 -16.12
CA ARG A 166 37.94 0.61 -15.10
C ARG A 166 37.33 -0.78 -15.03
N LEU A 167 36.00 -0.89 -15.07
CA LEU A 167 35.30 -2.17 -15.05
C LEU A 167 35.60 -2.99 -16.32
N ARG A 168 35.68 -2.36 -17.51
CA ARG A 168 36.13 -3.03 -18.75
C ARG A 168 37.52 -3.63 -18.57
N THR A 169 38.45 -2.87 -18.00
CA THR A 169 39.82 -3.34 -17.73
C THR A 169 39.84 -4.47 -16.72
N GLU A 170 39.12 -4.33 -15.61
CA GLU A 170 39.04 -5.34 -14.54
C GLU A 170 38.50 -6.66 -15.03
N PHE A 171 37.44 -6.62 -15.84
CA PHE A 171 36.76 -7.80 -16.38
C PHE A 171 37.32 -8.28 -17.73
N LYS A 172 38.40 -7.67 -18.22
CA LYS A 172 39.06 -7.97 -19.51
C LYS A 172 38.03 -8.02 -20.67
N VAL A 173 37.16 -7.04 -20.72
CA VAL A 173 36.16 -6.91 -21.78
C VAL A 173 36.85 -6.40 -23.04
N ASP A 174 36.59 -7.09 -24.18
CA ASP A 174 37.21 -6.82 -25.47
C ASP A 174 37.03 -5.35 -25.89
N GLY A 175 38.10 -4.76 -26.42
CA GLY A 175 38.10 -3.38 -26.92
C GLY A 175 37.36 -3.20 -28.25
N GLU A 176 37.02 -4.30 -28.96
CA GLU A 176 36.26 -4.26 -30.23
C GLU A 176 34.74 -4.09 -29.98
N LEU A 177 34.24 -4.38 -28.78
CA LEU A 177 32.84 -4.17 -28.43
C LEU A 177 32.48 -2.68 -28.38
N THR A 178 31.32 -2.32 -28.91
CA THR A 178 30.75 -0.99 -28.74
C THR A 178 30.54 -0.67 -27.26
N ASP A 179 30.45 0.60 -26.88
CA ASP A 179 30.24 0.98 -25.49
C ASP A 179 28.91 0.44 -24.91
N ALA A 180 27.89 0.33 -25.75
CA ALA A 180 26.61 -0.23 -25.33
C ALA A 180 26.68 -1.75 -25.07
N GLU A 181 27.35 -2.52 -25.96
CA GLU A 181 27.56 -3.95 -25.75
C GLU A 181 28.47 -4.22 -24.54
N ALA A 182 29.57 -3.45 -24.43
CA ALA A 182 30.46 -3.55 -23.31
C ALA A 182 29.75 -3.21 -21.98
N ARG A 183 28.86 -2.19 -21.98
CA ARG A 183 28.06 -1.82 -20.80
C ARG A 183 27.17 -2.96 -20.32
N LYS A 184 26.49 -3.66 -21.22
CA LYS A 184 25.64 -4.82 -20.90
C LYS A 184 26.46 -5.96 -20.29
N LEU A 185 27.58 -6.33 -20.93
CA LEU A 185 28.46 -7.38 -20.43
C LEU A 185 29.07 -7.02 -19.08
N VAL A 186 29.52 -5.78 -18.91
CA VAL A 186 30.06 -5.27 -17.65
C VAL A 186 29.01 -5.30 -16.55
N GLY A 187 27.72 -5.03 -16.86
CA GLY A 187 26.61 -5.14 -15.93
C GLY A 187 26.46 -6.55 -15.34
N LEU A 188 26.43 -7.58 -16.16
CA LEU A 188 26.35 -8.97 -15.68
C LEU A 188 27.61 -9.41 -14.94
N ARG A 189 28.80 -8.97 -15.38
CA ARG A 189 30.07 -9.23 -14.68
C ARG A 189 30.09 -8.56 -13.31
N TYR A 190 29.61 -7.32 -13.22
CA TYR A 190 29.47 -6.58 -11.96
C TYR A 190 28.49 -7.29 -11.02
N CYS A 191 27.35 -7.73 -11.52
CA CYS A 191 26.38 -8.51 -10.75
C CYS A 191 27.02 -9.74 -10.09
N LEU A 192 27.77 -10.54 -10.86
CA LEU A 192 28.54 -11.69 -10.35
C LEU A 192 29.57 -11.28 -9.30
N ALA A 193 30.29 -10.19 -9.54
CA ALA A 193 31.34 -9.72 -8.64
C ALA A 193 30.77 -9.24 -7.29
N VAL A 194 29.67 -8.49 -7.32
CA VAL A 194 28.95 -8.04 -6.11
C VAL A 194 28.31 -9.21 -5.36
N THR A 195 27.72 -10.15 -6.08
CA THR A 195 27.18 -11.39 -5.50
C THR A 195 28.25 -12.15 -4.72
N LYS A 196 29.41 -12.32 -5.31
CA LYS A 196 30.56 -12.95 -4.66
C LYS A 196 31.10 -12.11 -3.48
N LEU A 197 31.17 -10.80 -3.61
CA LEU A 197 31.61 -9.89 -2.53
C LEU A 197 30.70 -10.02 -1.30
N ASN A 198 29.40 -10.16 -1.52
CA ASN A 198 28.38 -10.35 -0.48
C ASN A 198 28.29 -11.82 0.03
N GLN A 199 29.19 -12.70 -0.41
CA GLN A 199 29.21 -14.13 -0.05
C GLN A 199 27.91 -14.86 -0.42
N LEU A 200 27.21 -14.39 -1.44
CA LEU A 200 26.04 -15.05 -2.00
C LEU A 200 26.44 -16.00 -3.12
N SER A 201 25.65 -17.06 -3.29
CA SER A 201 25.90 -18.04 -4.34
C SER A 201 25.30 -17.63 -5.68
N THR A 202 24.09 -17.07 -5.64
CA THR A 202 23.30 -16.72 -6.82
C THR A 202 22.74 -15.31 -6.72
N ALA A 203 22.47 -14.72 -7.88
CA ALA A 203 21.72 -13.47 -8.00
C ALA A 203 20.68 -13.62 -9.13
N ALA A 204 19.41 -13.41 -8.82
CA ALA A 204 18.34 -13.41 -9.81
C ALA A 204 18.52 -12.20 -10.75
N ILE A 205 18.45 -12.45 -12.05
CA ILE A 205 18.53 -11.42 -13.10
C ILE A 205 17.22 -11.30 -13.89
N ALA A 206 16.38 -12.34 -13.93
CA ALA A 206 15.06 -12.26 -14.52
C ALA A 206 14.09 -13.17 -13.75
N SER A 207 12.85 -12.73 -13.61
CA SER A 207 11.77 -13.48 -12.96
C SER A 207 10.67 -13.77 -13.98
N ASP A 208 9.84 -14.79 -13.67
CA ASP A 208 8.72 -15.20 -14.50
C ASP A 208 9.13 -15.64 -15.92
N ILE A 209 10.23 -16.39 -15.99
CA ILE A 209 10.72 -16.91 -17.26
C ILE A 209 9.90 -18.11 -17.72
N SER A 210 9.67 -18.20 -19.03
CA SER A 210 8.86 -19.26 -19.63
C SER A 210 9.57 -20.63 -19.62
N VAL A 211 8.78 -21.70 -19.68
CA VAL A 211 9.33 -23.07 -19.79
C VAL A 211 10.11 -23.27 -21.08
N GLU A 212 9.71 -22.61 -22.15
CA GLU A 212 10.41 -22.63 -23.45
C GLU A 212 11.82 -22.02 -23.33
N LEU A 213 11.93 -20.86 -22.64
CA LEU A 213 13.25 -20.25 -22.36
C LEU A 213 14.12 -21.16 -21.49
N ILE A 214 13.52 -21.81 -20.47
CA ILE A 214 14.24 -22.76 -19.62
C ILE A 214 14.79 -23.92 -20.43
N ALA A 215 14.00 -24.49 -21.35
CA ALA A 215 14.46 -25.56 -22.23
C ALA A 215 15.64 -25.12 -23.09
N GLU A 216 15.55 -23.92 -23.71
CA GLU A 216 16.61 -23.37 -24.55
C GLU A 216 17.90 -23.08 -23.74
N LEU A 217 17.77 -22.54 -22.53
CA LEU A 217 18.90 -22.31 -21.63
C LEU A 217 19.61 -23.64 -21.26
N LYS A 218 18.84 -24.68 -20.99
CA LYS A 218 19.38 -26.02 -20.68
C LYS A 218 20.03 -26.68 -21.87
N ASP A 219 19.40 -26.64 -23.03
CA ASP A 219 19.93 -27.22 -24.26
C ASP A 219 21.20 -26.49 -24.72
N GLY A 220 21.26 -25.17 -24.57
CA GLY A 220 22.42 -24.36 -24.87
C GLY A 220 23.58 -24.47 -23.89
N ALA A 221 23.37 -25.15 -22.76
CA ALA A 221 24.35 -25.37 -21.68
C ALA A 221 25.08 -24.07 -21.26
N TYR A 222 24.32 -23.00 -21.10
CA TYR A 222 24.87 -21.69 -20.71
C TYR A 222 25.48 -21.75 -19.31
N ALA A 223 26.66 -21.23 -19.16
CA ALA A 223 27.28 -20.96 -17.87
C ALA A 223 27.46 -19.43 -17.73
N PRO A 224 27.29 -18.86 -16.60
CA PRO A 224 27.03 -19.37 -15.23
C PRO A 224 25.55 -19.20 -14.81
N ILE A 225 24.65 -20.02 -15.30
CA ILE A 225 23.24 -19.86 -14.98
C ILE A 225 22.70 -20.95 -14.06
N HIS A 226 21.75 -20.57 -13.20
CA HIS A 226 20.91 -21.42 -12.40
C HIS A 226 19.44 -21.06 -12.62
N ILE A 227 18.57 -22.06 -12.66
CA ILE A 227 17.12 -21.84 -12.71
C ILE A 227 16.59 -22.03 -11.29
N GLY A 228 16.22 -20.93 -10.68
CA GLY A 228 15.59 -20.91 -9.36
C GLY A 228 14.07 -20.91 -9.45
N THR A 229 13.44 -20.88 -8.29
CA THR A 229 12.01 -20.66 -8.15
C THR A 229 11.78 -19.50 -7.18
N SER A 230 10.81 -18.67 -7.49
CA SER A 230 10.39 -17.55 -6.66
C SER A 230 8.86 -17.43 -6.70
N SER A 231 8.32 -16.43 -6.05
CA SER A 231 6.90 -16.09 -6.16
C SER A 231 6.74 -14.64 -6.57
N VAL A 232 5.80 -14.38 -7.47
CA VAL A 232 5.36 -13.03 -7.82
C VAL A 232 4.00 -12.77 -7.22
N ARG A 233 3.77 -11.52 -6.83
CA ARG A 233 2.49 -11.05 -6.33
C ARG A 233 1.49 -10.99 -7.48
N GLU A 234 0.29 -11.53 -7.28
CA GLU A 234 -0.74 -11.63 -8.30
C GLU A 234 -2.04 -11.03 -7.79
N TYR A 235 -2.49 -9.97 -8.46
CA TYR A 235 -3.72 -9.26 -8.13
C TYR A 235 -4.90 -9.94 -8.84
N GLN A 236 -5.91 -10.35 -8.07
CA GLN A 236 -7.08 -11.08 -8.59
C GLN A 236 -8.19 -10.14 -9.06
N THR A 237 -8.15 -8.87 -8.65
CA THR A 237 -9.09 -7.81 -9.05
C THR A 237 -8.36 -6.64 -9.70
N ASP A 238 -9.08 -5.81 -10.45
CA ASP A 238 -8.61 -4.50 -10.94
C ASP A 238 -9.11 -3.35 -10.06
N ALA A 239 -10.08 -3.62 -9.16
CA ALA A 239 -10.58 -2.65 -8.21
C ALA A 239 -9.70 -2.52 -6.95
N ALA A 240 -9.99 -1.55 -6.13
CA ALA A 240 -9.33 -1.28 -4.85
C ALA A 240 -7.81 -0.96 -4.97
N ALA A 241 -7.34 -0.48 -6.12
CA ALA A 241 -5.92 -0.22 -6.36
C ALA A 241 -5.31 0.73 -5.32
N HIS A 242 -6.03 1.77 -4.90
CA HIS A 242 -5.61 2.73 -3.89
C HIS A 242 -5.54 2.15 -2.47
N ILE A 243 -6.17 0.98 -2.25
CA ILE A 243 -6.27 0.33 -0.94
C ILE A 243 -5.26 -0.80 -0.84
N LEU A 244 -5.25 -1.71 -1.83
CA LEU A 244 -4.44 -2.93 -1.82
C LEU A 244 -2.95 -2.61 -1.74
N GLY A 245 -2.49 -1.67 -2.56
CA GLY A 245 -1.10 -1.28 -2.58
C GLY A 245 -0.19 -2.26 -3.31
N ARG A 246 1.11 -1.98 -3.28
CA ARG A 246 2.13 -2.67 -4.08
C ARG A 246 3.24 -3.23 -3.21
N VAL A 247 3.93 -4.22 -3.76
CA VAL A 247 5.14 -4.81 -3.19
C VAL A 247 6.32 -4.44 -4.09
N THR A 248 7.38 -3.91 -3.49
CA THR A 248 8.61 -3.53 -4.19
C THR A 248 9.84 -3.99 -3.43
N LYS A 249 11.03 -3.92 -4.06
CA LYS A 249 12.28 -4.00 -3.30
C LYS A 249 12.35 -2.85 -2.30
N ILE A 250 13.04 -3.08 -1.18
CA ILE A 250 13.18 -2.07 -0.12
C ILE A 250 13.74 -0.78 -0.71
N PRO A 251 13.04 0.37 -0.62
CA PRO A 251 13.59 1.65 -1.04
C PRO A 251 14.85 2.01 -0.24
N ARG A 252 15.81 2.63 -0.93
CA ARG A 252 17.11 3.01 -0.32
C ARG A 252 16.93 3.82 0.97
N GLU A 253 16.01 4.77 0.94
CA GLU A 253 15.73 5.69 2.04
C GLU A 253 15.23 4.95 3.30
N ARG A 254 14.59 3.81 3.11
CA ARG A 254 14.02 2.98 4.18
C ARG A 254 14.93 1.80 4.58
N TRP A 255 16.10 1.62 3.93
CA TRP A 255 16.97 0.46 4.19
C TRP A 255 17.37 0.32 5.65
N ASN A 256 17.72 1.42 6.33
CA ASN A 256 18.15 1.36 7.74
C ASN A 256 17.03 0.82 8.64
N GLU A 257 15.78 1.21 8.41
CA GLU A 257 14.60 0.70 9.13
C GLU A 257 14.46 -0.82 8.94
N TYR A 258 14.50 -1.28 7.69
CA TYR A 258 14.28 -2.69 7.37
C TYR A 258 15.48 -3.57 7.76
N LYS A 259 16.70 -3.04 7.72
CA LYS A 259 17.91 -3.72 8.18
C LYS A 259 17.82 -4.06 9.68
N GLU A 260 17.35 -3.14 10.50
CA GLU A 260 17.15 -3.35 11.94
C GLU A 260 16.07 -4.41 12.21
N LYS A 261 15.08 -4.51 11.34
CA LYS A 261 14.05 -5.57 11.37
C LYS A 261 14.54 -6.92 10.79
N GLY A 262 15.81 -7.01 10.38
CA GLY A 262 16.43 -8.25 9.90
C GLY A 262 16.09 -8.64 8.47
N TYR A 263 15.71 -7.69 7.62
CA TYR A 263 15.49 -7.94 6.20
C TYR A 263 16.81 -8.07 5.43
N ALA A 264 16.80 -8.88 4.38
CA ALA A 264 17.86 -8.88 3.39
C ALA A 264 17.73 -7.63 2.49
N MET A 265 18.85 -7.09 2.00
CA MET A 265 18.85 -5.87 1.17
C MET A 265 18.00 -6.00 -0.11
N ASN A 266 17.89 -7.20 -0.64
CA ASN A 266 17.13 -7.53 -1.85
C ASN A 266 15.71 -8.05 -1.55
N ALA A 267 15.24 -7.95 -0.31
CA ALA A 267 13.90 -8.40 0.06
C ALA A 267 12.82 -7.51 -0.57
N TYR A 268 11.68 -8.12 -0.85
CA TYR A 268 10.47 -7.41 -1.25
C TYR A 268 9.64 -7.09 -0.01
N VAL A 269 9.07 -5.89 0.02
CA VAL A 269 8.27 -5.36 1.14
C VAL A 269 7.04 -4.63 0.60
N GLY A 270 6.01 -4.49 1.41
CA GLY A 270 4.89 -3.60 1.11
C GLY A 270 5.38 -2.16 0.96
N TYR A 271 5.02 -1.52 -0.13
CA TYR A 271 5.43 -0.15 -0.45
C TYR A 271 4.37 0.87 -0.04
N ASP A 272 3.12 0.58 -0.32
CA ASP A 272 1.95 1.42 -0.04
C ASP A 272 0.72 0.55 0.30
N GLY A 273 -0.40 1.19 0.61
CA GLY A 273 -1.67 0.54 0.91
C GLY A 273 -1.61 -0.47 2.05
N VAL A 274 -2.50 -1.46 2.00
CA VAL A 274 -2.58 -2.54 3.01
C VAL A 274 -1.39 -3.50 2.93
N GLU A 275 -0.71 -3.59 1.78
CA GLU A 275 0.54 -4.33 1.66
C GLU A 275 1.61 -3.77 2.60
N LEU A 276 1.68 -2.44 2.75
CA LEU A 276 2.57 -1.78 3.70
C LEU A 276 2.02 -1.83 5.13
N ALA A 277 0.73 -1.52 5.31
CA ALA A 277 0.11 -1.43 6.62
C ALA A 277 0.19 -2.76 7.39
N PHE A 278 0.01 -3.88 6.67
CA PHE A 278 0.02 -5.22 7.25
C PHE A 278 1.28 -6.02 6.93
N GLU A 279 2.40 -5.35 6.62
CA GLU A 279 3.69 -5.99 6.32
C GLU A 279 4.10 -7.02 7.37
N ASP A 280 3.90 -6.73 8.67
CA ASP A 280 4.32 -7.61 9.75
C ASP A 280 3.52 -8.94 9.79
N TYR A 281 2.27 -8.95 9.32
CA TYR A 281 1.46 -10.15 9.15
C TYR A 281 1.73 -10.86 7.83
N LEU A 282 1.86 -10.08 6.74
CA LEU A 282 2.02 -10.61 5.39
C LEU A 282 3.41 -11.15 5.13
N ARG A 283 4.43 -10.69 5.86
CA ARG A 283 5.79 -11.14 5.72
C ARG A 283 5.93 -12.58 6.22
N GLY A 284 6.38 -13.48 5.34
CA GLY A 284 6.83 -14.80 5.77
C GLY A 284 8.26 -14.76 6.34
N ARG A 285 8.67 -15.85 6.94
CA ARG A 285 10.03 -16.05 7.45
C ARG A 285 10.77 -17.05 6.57
N ASN A 286 11.83 -16.60 5.91
CA ASN A 286 12.63 -17.46 5.07
C ASN A 286 13.26 -18.60 5.86
N GLY A 287 13.24 -19.79 5.28
CA GLY A 287 13.92 -20.94 5.79
C GLY A 287 15.41 -20.95 5.45
N ARG A 288 16.13 -21.85 6.05
CA ARG A 288 17.53 -22.16 5.74
C ARG A 288 17.69 -23.66 5.55
N ARG A 289 18.25 -24.07 4.42
CA ARG A 289 18.65 -25.46 4.21
C ARG A 289 20.16 -25.58 4.02
N ILE A 290 20.70 -26.68 4.46
CA ILE A 290 22.08 -27.07 4.23
C ILE A 290 22.07 -28.16 3.18
N VAL A 291 22.69 -27.87 2.04
CA VAL A 291 22.83 -28.80 0.93
C VAL A 291 24.24 -29.39 0.98
N GLU A 292 24.34 -30.72 1.07
CA GLU A 292 25.59 -31.43 0.95
C GLU A 292 25.84 -31.80 -0.50
N THR A 293 27.04 -31.46 -1.00
CA THR A 293 27.44 -31.77 -2.37
C THR A 293 28.70 -32.68 -2.35
N ASN A 294 28.80 -33.57 -3.32
CA ASN A 294 30.04 -34.30 -3.53
C ASN A 294 31.07 -33.44 -4.30
N THR A 295 32.28 -33.99 -4.48
CA THR A 295 33.36 -33.31 -5.21
C THR A 295 33.06 -32.99 -6.67
N ALA A 296 32.01 -33.59 -7.24
CA ALA A 296 31.49 -33.29 -8.59
C ALA A 296 30.32 -32.27 -8.58
N GLY A 297 30.02 -31.65 -7.42
CA GLY A 297 28.94 -30.70 -7.28
C GLY A 297 27.53 -31.30 -7.19
N LYS A 298 27.40 -32.64 -7.18
CA LYS A 298 26.08 -33.29 -7.10
C LYS A 298 25.59 -33.31 -5.66
N VAL A 299 24.34 -32.92 -5.44
CA VAL A 299 23.67 -32.96 -4.14
C VAL A 299 23.56 -34.38 -3.66
N THR A 300 24.06 -34.64 -2.44
CA THR A 300 24.07 -35.94 -1.77
C THR A 300 23.19 -35.98 -0.54
N GLY A 301 22.86 -34.85 0.03
CA GLY A 301 21.97 -34.71 1.18
C GLY A 301 21.40 -33.30 1.27
N GLU A 302 20.24 -33.19 1.91
CA GLU A 302 19.57 -31.92 2.14
C GLU A 302 18.94 -31.95 3.53
N ILE A 303 19.20 -30.93 4.35
CA ILE A 303 18.66 -30.80 5.70
C ILE A 303 18.19 -29.35 5.88
N TYR A 304 16.93 -29.16 6.25
CA TYR A 304 16.47 -27.89 6.72
C TYR A 304 17.04 -27.60 8.11
N SER A 305 17.75 -26.49 8.27
CA SER A 305 18.18 -26.01 9.57
C SER A 305 17.15 -25.06 10.19
N VAL A 306 16.33 -24.41 9.35
CA VAL A 306 15.17 -23.61 9.69
C VAL A 306 14.14 -23.84 8.59
N GLU A 307 12.96 -24.28 8.95
CA GLU A 307 11.86 -24.39 7.98
C GLU A 307 11.32 -23.03 7.59
N PRO A 308 10.94 -22.81 6.33
CA PRO A 308 10.29 -21.57 5.89
C PRO A 308 8.87 -21.50 6.46
N GLU A 309 8.50 -20.34 7.00
CA GLU A 309 7.17 -20.05 7.50
C GLU A 309 6.50 -19.04 6.55
N PRO A 310 5.40 -19.39 5.87
CA PRO A 310 4.68 -18.44 5.02
C PRO A 310 4.04 -17.32 5.85
N GLY A 311 3.83 -16.18 5.22
CA GLY A 311 3.10 -15.07 5.83
C GLY A 311 1.62 -15.41 6.06
N ASN A 312 0.97 -14.69 6.94
CA ASN A 312 -0.42 -14.92 7.32
C ASN A 312 -1.40 -14.43 6.25
N THR A 313 -2.59 -15.03 6.21
CA THR A 313 -3.73 -14.53 5.45
C THR A 313 -4.39 -13.38 6.21
N VAL A 314 -4.49 -12.21 5.58
CA VAL A 314 -5.15 -11.03 6.14
C VAL A 314 -6.49 -10.84 5.43
N ALA A 315 -7.58 -10.93 6.18
CA ALA A 315 -8.91 -10.62 5.70
C ALA A 315 -9.22 -9.14 5.98
N LEU A 316 -9.63 -8.43 4.94
CA LEU A 316 -10.02 -7.03 5.02
C LEU A 316 -11.51 -6.90 5.35
N THR A 317 -11.92 -5.74 5.87
CA THR A 317 -13.33 -5.36 6.01
C THR A 317 -13.99 -5.04 4.68
N LEU A 318 -13.19 -4.78 3.64
CA LEU A 318 -13.60 -4.45 2.30
C LEU A 318 -14.46 -5.58 1.69
N ASP A 319 -15.57 -5.23 1.04
CA ASP A 319 -16.34 -6.13 0.18
C ASP A 319 -15.98 -5.82 -1.28
N ILE A 320 -15.29 -6.75 -1.94
CA ILE A 320 -14.69 -6.45 -3.25
C ILE A 320 -15.74 -6.30 -4.34
N ASP A 321 -16.82 -7.06 -4.30
CA ASP A 321 -17.88 -6.97 -5.30
C ASP A 321 -18.61 -5.62 -5.17
N PHE A 322 -18.84 -5.18 -3.93
CA PHE A 322 -19.38 -3.87 -3.65
C PHE A 322 -18.39 -2.73 -3.99
N GLN A 323 -17.11 -2.91 -3.76
CA GLN A 323 -16.06 -1.94 -4.17
C GLN A 323 -16.05 -1.76 -5.69
N GLU A 324 -16.13 -2.84 -6.46
CA GLU A 324 -16.20 -2.79 -7.93
C GLU A 324 -17.44 -2.02 -8.40
N ASP A 325 -18.58 -2.24 -7.77
CA ASP A 325 -19.80 -1.49 -8.05
C ASP A 325 -19.67 -0.01 -7.72
N VAL A 326 -19.10 0.34 -6.57
CA VAL A 326 -18.92 1.75 -6.17
C VAL A 326 -17.93 2.48 -7.12
N GLU A 327 -16.83 1.86 -7.51
CA GLU A 327 -15.90 2.43 -8.48
C GLU A 327 -16.55 2.65 -9.85
N ARG A 328 -17.32 1.66 -10.33
CA ARG A 328 -18.06 1.76 -11.58
C ARG A 328 -19.12 2.87 -11.55
N ILE A 329 -19.93 2.92 -10.49
CA ILE A 329 -20.96 3.96 -10.32
C ILE A 329 -20.33 5.35 -10.29
N LEU A 330 -19.20 5.50 -9.62
CA LEU A 330 -18.47 6.76 -9.53
C LEU A 330 -17.90 7.18 -10.90
N ALA A 331 -17.31 6.25 -11.63
CA ALA A 331 -16.80 6.47 -12.98
C ALA A 331 -17.90 6.89 -13.94
N GLU A 332 -19.00 6.12 -14.04
CA GLU A 332 -20.15 6.40 -14.88
C GLU A 332 -20.77 7.79 -14.58
N THR A 333 -20.84 8.13 -13.28
CA THR A 333 -21.33 9.46 -12.86
C THR A 333 -20.44 10.59 -13.37
N VAL A 334 -19.12 10.48 -13.17
CA VAL A 334 -18.16 11.51 -13.58
C VAL A 334 -18.08 11.64 -15.10
N GLU A 335 -18.02 10.51 -15.80
CA GLU A 335 -18.00 10.47 -17.27
C GLU A 335 -19.29 11.09 -17.86
N GLY A 336 -20.44 10.79 -17.27
CA GLY A 336 -21.70 11.41 -17.65
C GLY A 336 -21.70 12.93 -17.47
N MET A 337 -21.21 13.43 -16.33
CA MET A 337 -21.08 14.87 -16.08
C MET A 337 -20.08 15.54 -17.03
N THR A 338 -18.94 14.88 -17.30
CA THR A 338 -17.91 15.39 -18.23
C THR A 338 -18.44 15.46 -19.65
N ALA A 339 -19.22 14.47 -20.09
CA ALA A 339 -19.86 14.45 -21.39
C ALA A 339 -20.87 15.61 -21.58
N GLU A 340 -21.48 16.10 -20.49
CA GLU A 340 -22.45 17.21 -20.56
C GLU A 340 -21.76 18.59 -20.70
N ASP A 341 -20.59 18.82 -20.06
CA ASP A 341 -20.03 20.17 -19.94
C ASP A 341 -18.51 20.29 -20.25
N ASP A 342 -17.87 19.19 -20.65
CA ASP A 342 -16.45 19.13 -21.03
C ASP A 342 -15.50 19.58 -19.88
N ILE A 343 -15.85 19.24 -18.63
CA ILE A 343 -15.03 19.58 -17.46
C ILE A 343 -14.48 18.26 -16.86
N ASP A 344 -13.16 18.12 -16.82
CA ASP A 344 -12.51 17.02 -16.15
C ASP A 344 -12.65 17.10 -14.62
N ARG A 345 -12.97 15.97 -13.99
CA ARG A 345 -13.31 15.88 -12.58
C ARG A 345 -12.59 14.73 -11.88
N GLY A 346 -12.13 14.98 -10.66
CA GLY A 346 -11.82 13.92 -9.70
C GLY A 346 -13.05 13.63 -8.83
N ALA A 347 -13.11 12.42 -8.29
CA ALA A 347 -14.20 12.05 -7.37
C ALA A 347 -13.73 11.02 -6.33
N ALA A 348 -14.50 10.91 -5.24
CA ALA A 348 -14.31 9.88 -4.25
C ALA A 348 -15.63 9.49 -3.59
N ALA A 349 -15.71 8.22 -3.18
CA ALA A 349 -16.76 7.70 -2.32
C ALA A 349 -16.15 6.88 -1.18
N ALA A 350 -16.73 6.98 0.01
CA ALA A 350 -16.38 6.18 1.17
C ALA A 350 -17.67 5.61 1.79
N VAL A 351 -17.65 4.32 2.12
CA VAL A 351 -18.77 3.63 2.78
C VAL A 351 -18.25 2.91 4.02
N VAL A 352 -18.84 3.22 5.17
CA VAL A 352 -18.45 2.70 6.49
C VAL A 352 -19.65 2.01 7.14
N GLN A 353 -19.40 0.88 7.80
CA GLN A 353 -20.43 0.17 8.56
C GLN A 353 -20.70 0.91 9.87
N VAL A 354 -21.98 1.16 10.16
CA VAL A 354 -22.42 1.80 11.40
C VAL A 354 -22.24 0.84 12.57
N GLY A 355 -21.71 1.33 13.68
CA GLY A 355 -21.55 0.56 14.92
C GLY A 355 -20.29 -0.31 15.00
N THR A 356 -19.47 -0.36 13.94
CA THR A 356 -18.20 -1.10 13.95
C THR A 356 -17.02 -0.26 13.43
N GLY A 357 -17.24 0.65 12.50
CA GLY A 357 -16.17 1.39 11.80
C GLY A 357 -15.54 0.62 10.65
N GLU A 358 -16.01 -0.59 10.34
CA GLU A 358 -15.53 -1.36 9.18
C GLU A 358 -15.70 -0.57 7.89
N VAL A 359 -14.61 -0.42 7.13
CA VAL A 359 -14.62 0.23 5.82
C VAL A 359 -15.03 -0.79 4.77
N LEU A 360 -16.20 -0.61 4.18
CA LEU A 360 -16.78 -1.53 3.19
C LEU A 360 -16.32 -1.20 1.77
N SER A 361 -16.14 0.09 1.48
CA SER A 361 -15.66 0.57 0.19
C SER A 361 -14.97 1.94 0.32
N LEU A 362 -13.87 2.11 -0.43
CA LEU A 362 -13.16 3.38 -0.62
C LEU A 362 -12.81 3.52 -2.10
N ALA A 363 -13.54 4.33 -2.82
CA ALA A 363 -13.34 4.56 -4.24
C ALA A 363 -12.74 5.94 -4.51
N SER A 364 -11.84 6.02 -5.47
CA SER A 364 -11.28 7.25 -6.01
C SER A 364 -11.31 7.23 -7.53
N TYR A 365 -11.67 8.34 -8.15
CA TYR A 365 -11.68 8.49 -9.60
C TYR A 365 -10.83 9.70 -10.02
N PRO A 366 -9.99 9.61 -11.09
CA PRO A 366 -9.72 8.36 -11.79
C PRO A 366 -8.97 7.34 -10.94
N THR A 367 -9.03 6.07 -11.33
CA THR A 367 -8.32 4.97 -10.71
C THR A 367 -7.25 4.41 -11.67
N PHE A 368 -6.51 3.39 -11.24
CA PHE A 368 -5.48 2.70 -12.02
C PHE A 368 -5.55 1.20 -11.77
N SER A 369 -4.87 0.39 -12.59
CA SER A 369 -4.76 -1.05 -12.39
C SER A 369 -3.42 -1.40 -11.75
N LEU A 370 -3.45 -2.24 -10.70
CA LEU A 370 -2.23 -2.83 -10.11
C LEU A 370 -1.62 -3.91 -11.02
N LYS A 371 -2.42 -4.54 -11.90
CA LYS A 371 -1.95 -5.57 -12.84
C LYS A 371 -1.06 -4.99 -13.93
N THR A 372 -1.38 -3.79 -14.41
CA THR A 372 -0.67 -3.09 -15.49
C THR A 372 0.13 -1.88 -15.00
N PHE A 373 0.34 -1.77 -13.68
CA PHE A 373 0.94 -0.58 -13.05
C PHE A 373 2.24 -0.11 -13.72
N ASN A 374 3.15 -1.03 -14.03
CA ASN A 374 4.44 -0.67 -14.64
C ASN A 374 4.30 -0.22 -16.11
N GLU A 375 3.34 -0.79 -16.83
CA GLU A 375 3.06 -0.47 -18.23
C GLU A 375 2.44 0.92 -18.34
N ASP A 376 1.47 1.22 -17.47
CA ASP A 376 0.69 2.45 -17.49
C ASP A 376 1.27 3.57 -16.60
N TYR A 377 2.42 3.32 -15.94
CA TYR A 377 3.00 4.25 -14.97
C TYR A 377 3.23 5.66 -15.53
N THR A 378 3.80 5.76 -16.73
CA THR A 378 4.14 7.06 -17.32
C THR A 378 2.89 7.86 -17.65
N GLU A 379 1.85 7.23 -18.18
CA GLU A 379 0.56 7.84 -18.49
C GLU A 379 -0.10 8.34 -17.22
N ASN A 380 -0.31 7.46 -16.25
CA ASN A 380 -0.96 7.79 -14.98
C ASN A 380 -0.20 8.85 -14.16
N ASN A 381 1.15 8.83 -14.21
CA ASN A 381 1.97 9.79 -13.46
C ASN A 381 1.97 11.20 -14.08
N THR A 382 1.65 11.32 -15.37
CA THR A 382 1.57 12.59 -16.07
C THR A 382 0.14 13.14 -16.23
N ASP A 383 -0.85 12.33 -15.89
CA ASP A 383 -2.26 12.73 -15.95
C ASP A 383 -2.55 13.86 -14.95
N PRO A 384 -3.11 15.01 -15.43
CA PRO A 384 -3.50 16.13 -14.57
C PRO A 384 -4.48 15.78 -13.45
N LEU A 385 -5.29 14.73 -13.61
CA LEU A 385 -6.23 14.25 -12.61
C LEU A 385 -5.57 13.32 -11.55
N GLN A 386 -4.26 13.01 -11.70
CA GLN A 386 -3.49 12.27 -10.72
C GLN A 386 -4.16 10.96 -10.28
N PRO A 387 -4.25 9.94 -11.15
CA PRO A 387 -4.88 8.65 -10.83
C PRO A 387 -4.32 7.96 -9.58
N PHE A 388 -3.04 8.15 -9.24
CA PHE A 388 -2.42 7.56 -8.05
C PHE A 388 -2.84 8.21 -6.72
N TRP A 389 -3.53 9.34 -6.76
CA TRP A 389 -3.94 10.04 -5.55
C TRP A 389 -5.21 9.42 -4.94
N ASN A 390 -5.10 8.85 -3.74
CA ASN A 390 -6.25 8.34 -2.98
C ASN A 390 -7.11 9.51 -2.46
N ARG A 391 -8.09 9.94 -3.24
CA ARG A 391 -8.98 11.03 -2.88
C ARG A 391 -9.88 10.72 -1.69
N ALA A 392 -10.18 9.44 -1.44
CA ALA A 392 -11.06 9.03 -0.35
C ALA A 392 -10.46 9.25 1.03
N THR A 393 -9.13 9.08 1.18
CA THR A 393 -8.41 9.21 2.45
C THR A 393 -7.48 10.43 2.51
N GLN A 394 -7.04 10.96 1.36
CA GLN A 394 -6.04 12.04 1.30
C GLN A 394 -6.60 13.32 0.66
N GLY A 395 -7.69 13.25 -0.09
CA GLY A 395 -8.38 14.42 -0.61
C GLY A 395 -9.14 15.13 0.51
N THR A 396 -8.91 16.44 0.66
CA THR A 396 -9.61 17.24 1.68
C THR A 396 -10.50 18.28 1.03
N TYR A 397 -11.77 18.25 1.40
CA TYR A 397 -12.83 19.05 0.77
C TYR A 397 -13.64 19.80 1.80
N ALA A 398 -14.07 21.02 1.46
CA ALA A 398 -15.00 21.75 2.31
C ALA A 398 -16.34 20.98 2.33
N PRO A 399 -16.88 20.66 3.51
CA PRO A 399 -18.10 19.85 3.62
C PRO A 399 -19.35 20.58 3.14
N GLY A 400 -19.34 21.92 3.17
CA GLY A 400 -20.53 22.70 2.91
C GLY A 400 -21.68 22.31 3.85
N SER A 401 -22.89 22.28 3.33
CA SER A 401 -24.08 22.01 4.14
C SER A 401 -24.16 20.60 4.76
N THR A 402 -23.28 19.68 4.40
CA THR A 402 -23.21 18.37 5.09
C THR A 402 -22.66 18.50 6.52
N PHE A 403 -22.07 19.64 6.88
CA PHE A 403 -21.62 19.95 8.23
C PHE A 403 -22.76 20.43 9.18
N LYS A 404 -23.90 20.85 8.63
CA LYS A 404 -25.01 21.41 9.43
C LYS A 404 -25.56 20.50 10.53
N PRO A 405 -25.65 19.17 10.37
CA PRO A 405 -26.01 18.27 11.46
C PRO A 405 -25.12 18.44 12.69
N VAL A 406 -23.80 18.59 12.53
CA VAL A 406 -22.85 18.81 13.63
C VAL A 406 -23.16 20.14 14.35
N THR A 407 -23.38 21.22 13.59
CA THR A 407 -23.76 22.53 14.16
C THR A 407 -25.10 22.45 14.89
N ALA A 408 -26.06 21.69 14.36
CA ALA A 408 -27.36 21.47 15.02
C ALA A 408 -27.22 20.75 16.36
N ILE A 409 -26.49 19.62 16.40
CA ILE A 409 -26.21 18.90 17.65
C ILE A 409 -25.52 19.82 18.64
N ALA A 410 -24.48 20.55 18.25
CA ALA A 410 -23.77 21.49 19.13
C ALA A 410 -24.71 22.56 19.75
N ALA A 411 -25.64 23.08 18.97
CA ALA A 411 -26.60 24.09 19.44
C ALA A 411 -27.70 23.48 20.33
N LEU A 412 -28.16 22.28 20.05
CA LEU A 412 -29.15 21.56 20.81
C LEU A 412 -28.58 21.13 22.18
N GLU A 413 -27.44 20.45 22.21
CA GLU A 413 -26.80 19.93 23.42
C GLU A 413 -26.34 21.04 24.37
N THR A 414 -26.07 22.24 23.88
CA THR A 414 -25.73 23.39 24.71
C THR A 414 -26.94 24.23 25.10
N GLY A 415 -28.15 23.80 24.76
CA GLY A 415 -29.38 24.49 25.10
C GLY A 415 -29.59 25.86 24.39
N ILE A 416 -28.81 26.17 23.39
CA ILE A 416 -28.98 27.38 22.56
C ILE A 416 -30.32 27.37 21.83
N ILE A 417 -30.75 26.18 21.42
CA ILE A 417 -32.08 25.88 20.91
C ILE A 417 -32.58 24.55 21.49
N THR A 418 -33.88 24.31 21.38
CA THR A 418 -34.50 23.01 21.57
C THR A 418 -35.09 22.53 20.27
N PRO A 419 -35.47 21.26 20.10
CA PRO A 419 -36.12 20.75 18.89
C PRO A 419 -37.34 21.57 18.45
N LYS A 420 -38.04 22.17 19.41
CA LYS A 420 -39.26 23.00 19.22
C LYS A 420 -38.99 24.49 19.02
N SER A 421 -37.73 24.90 19.14
CA SER A 421 -37.35 26.32 18.94
C SER A 421 -37.50 26.69 17.49
N THR A 422 -38.16 27.82 17.20
CA THR A 422 -38.34 28.30 15.81
C THR A 422 -37.65 29.63 15.59
N ILE A 423 -37.05 29.81 14.42
CA ILE A 423 -36.42 31.06 13.97
C ILE A 423 -37.14 31.55 12.75
N LEU A 424 -37.50 32.86 12.73
CA LEU A 424 -38.05 33.52 11.54
C LEU A 424 -36.89 33.91 10.61
N THR A 425 -36.74 33.18 9.51
CA THR A 425 -35.69 33.47 8.52
C THR A 425 -36.14 34.57 7.56
N LYS A 426 -35.22 35.53 7.35
CA LYS A 426 -35.50 36.73 6.52
C LYS A 426 -34.73 36.75 5.20
N GLY A 427 -34.09 35.61 4.85
CA GLY A 427 -33.29 35.48 3.64
C GLY A 427 -31.88 36.06 3.74
N VAL A 428 -31.70 37.21 4.39
CA VAL A 428 -30.38 37.83 4.63
C VAL A 428 -30.16 37.98 6.12
N TYR A 429 -29.04 37.45 6.61
CA TYR A 429 -28.59 37.57 7.99
C TYR A 429 -27.55 38.68 8.09
N HIS A 430 -27.83 39.72 8.85
CA HIS A 430 -26.90 40.84 9.06
C HIS A 430 -26.08 40.64 10.31
N TYR A 431 -24.75 40.78 10.19
CA TYR A 431 -23.81 40.75 11.29
C TYR A 431 -22.70 41.79 11.08
N GLY A 432 -22.65 42.82 11.96
CA GLY A 432 -21.85 44.00 11.72
C GLY A 432 -22.24 44.67 10.40
N ASP A 433 -21.26 45.03 9.60
CA ASP A 433 -21.45 45.62 8.28
C ASP A 433 -21.68 44.59 7.15
N TRP A 434 -21.71 43.32 7.48
CA TRP A 434 -21.81 42.21 6.52
C TRP A 434 -23.22 41.65 6.42
N ALA A 435 -23.57 41.24 5.20
CA ALA A 435 -24.85 40.62 4.86
C ALA A 435 -24.66 39.22 4.31
N TYR A 436 -25.03 38.19 5.09
CA TYR A 436 -24.92 36.78 4.75
C TYR A 436 -26.25 36.29 4.17
N LYS A 437 -26.24 35.91 2.87
CA LYS A 437 -27.45 35.53 2.16
C LYS A 437 -27.69 34.00 2.25
N CYS A 438 -28.95 33.64 2.48
CA CYS A 438 -29.40 32.27 2.30
C CYS A 438 -29.43 31.91 0.80
N TRP A 439 -29.21 30.62 0.47
CA TRP A 439 -29.22 30.17 -0.91
C TRP A 439 -30.56 30.46 -1.64
N LEU A 440 -31.69 30.28 -0.95
CA LEU A 440 -33.01 30.58 -1.51
C LEU A 440 -33.17 32.09 -1.85
N TYR A 441 -32.62 32.96 -1.01
CA TYR A 441 -32.62 34.39 -1.29
C TYR A 441 -31.74 34.71 -2.50
N ASN A 442 -30.59 34.09 -2.65
CA ASN A 442 -29.74 34.24 -3.82
C ASN A 442 -30.43 33.77 -5.11
N GLN A 443 -31.22 32.70 -5.03
CA GLN A 443 -31.92 32.11 -6.17
C GLN A 443 -33.08 32.97 -6.66
N ASN A 444 -33.94 33.49 -5.76
CA ASN A 444 -35.19 34.16 -6.14
C ASN A 444 -35.68 35.24 -5.16
N GLY A 445 -34.85 35.68 -4.19
CA GLY A 445 -35.22 36.61 -3.15
C GLY A 445 -36.15 36.05 -2.07
N GLY A 446 -36.37 34.72 -2.05
CA GLY A 446 -37.26 34.01 -1.12
C GLY A 446 -36.72 33.85 0.28
N THR A 447 -37.60 33.41 1.19
CA THR A 447 -37.25 33.05 2.58
C THR A 447 -37.93 31.73 2.95
N HIS A 448 -37.34 30.98 3.94
CA HIS A 448 -37.94 29.74 4.44
C HIS A 448 -39.01 30.02 5.53
N GLY A 449 -39.22 31.27 5.90
CA GLY A 449 -40.21 31.64 6.91
C GLY A 449 -39.82 31.27 8.32
N ARG A 450 -40.79 30.87 9.15
CA ARG A 450 -40.56 30.43 10.53
C ARG A 450 -40.38 28.91 10.53
N ILE A 451 -39.18 28.44 10.84
CA ILE A 451 -38.79 27.02 10.81
C ILE A 451 -38.07 26.63 12.10
N ASP A 452 -38.15 25.37 12.44
CA ASP A 452 -37.35 24.70 13.50
C ASP A 452 -36.08 24.06 12.92
N VAL A 453 -35.34 23.33 13.74
CA VAL A 453 -34.07 22.70 13.34
C VAL A 453 -34.28 21.58 12.32
N THR A 454 -35.34 20.79 12.45
CA THR A 454 -35.70 19.68 11.55
C THR A 454 -35.98 20.20 10.13
N GLU A 455 -36.86 21.18 10.02
CA GLU A 455 -37.15 21.80 8.73
C GLU A 455 -35.92 22.58 8.18
N ALA A 456 -35.09 23.20 9.05
CA ALA A 456 -33.87 23.90 8.64
C ALA A 456 -32.82 22.94 8.05
N ILE A 457 -32.68 21.72 8.54
CA ILE A 457 -31.83 20.66 7.97
C ILE A 457 -32.39 20.21 6.62
N LYS A 458 -33.69 19.88 6.55
CA LYS A 458 -34.39 19.47 5.34
C LYS A 458 -34.20 20.44 4.20
N VAL A 459 -34.50 21.74 4.41
CA VAL A 459 -34.40 22.78 3.38
C VAL A 459 -33.00 23.41 3.31
N SER A 460 -32.06 22.93 4.09
CA SER A 460 -30.66 23.42 4.12
C SER A 460 -30.55 24.94 4.35
N CYS A 461 -31.31 25.52 5.25
CA CYS A 461 -31.43 26.95 5.45
C CYS A 461 -30.15 27.60 6.04
N ASN A 462 -29.38 28.33 5.25
CA ASN A 462 -28.16 28.99 5.75
C ASN A 462 -28.47 30.04 6.85
N TYR A 463 -29.58 30.81 6.71
CA TYR A 463 -29.95 31.83 7.68
C TYR A 463 -30.13 31.25 9.09
N PHE A 464 -30.81 30.13 9.20
CA PHE A 464 -31.00 29.42 10.46
C PHE A 464 -29.66 29.05 11.09
N PHE A 465 -28.76 28.43 10.29
CA PHE A 465 -27.45 28.00 10.76
C PHE A 465 -26.47 29.14 11.04
N TYR A 466 -26.60 30.31 10.37
CA TYR A 466 -25.87 31.51 10.78
C TYR A 466 -26.30 32.00 12.16
N ASP A 467 -27.60 32.00 12.47
CA ASP A 467 -28.10 32.44 13.77
C ASP A 467 -27.65 31.51 14.91
N ILE A 468 -27.94 30.20 14.78
CA ILE A 468 -27.55 29.25 15.83
C ILE A 468 -26.03 29.12 15.95
N GLY A 469 -25.28 29.10 14.83
CA GLY A 469 -23.82 29.01 14.83
C GLY A 469 -23.17 30.18 15.56
N ARG A 470 -23.64 31.42 15.31
CA ARG A 470 -23.18 32.61 16.05
C ARG A 470 -23.43 32.49 17.54
N ARG A 471 -24.62 32.03 17.93
CA ARG A 471 -25.03 31.91 19.36
C ARG A 471 -24.28 30.78 20.05
N THR A 472 -24.00 29.69 19.38
CA THR A 472 -23.25 28.53 19.90
C THR A 472 -21.76 28.84 20.03
N GLY A 473 -21.21 29.58 19.06
CA GLY A 473 -19.79 29.96 19.02
C GLY A 473 -18.89 28.89 18.44
N ILE A 474 -17.80 29.35 17.80
CA ILE A 474 -16.91 28.46 17.03
C ILE A 474 -16.21 27.39 17.89
N SER A 475 -15.80 27.74 19.12
CA SER A 475 -15.12 26.78 20.00
C SER A 475 -16.01 25.59 20.39
N THR A 476 -17.31 25.84 20.58
CA THR A 476 -18.27 24.76 20.86
C THR A 476 -18.51 23.90 19.63
N ILE A 477 -18.70 24.55 18.45
CA ILE A 477 -18.88 23.83 17.18
C ILE A 477 -17.66 22.98 16.88
N ALA A 478 -16.44 23.52 17.05
CA ALA A 478 -15.19 22.78 16.82
C ALA A 478 -15.04 21.58 17.77
N ARG A 479 -15.43 21.72 19.05
CA ARG A 479 -15.41 20.63 20.01
C ARG A 479 -16.32 19.47 19.58
N TYR A 480 -17.54 19.76 19.11
CA TYR A 480 -18.42 18.72 18.60
C TYR A 480 -17.93 18.14 17.27
N ALA A 481 -17.36 18.95 16.38
CA ALA A 481 -16.75 18.47 15.16
C ALA A 481 -15.62 17.47 15.43
N SER A 482 -14.71 17.79 16.38
CA SER A 482 -13.64 16.89 16.83
C SER A 482 -14.20 15.60 17.44
N ALA A 483 -15.22 15.68 18.31
CA ALA A 483 -15.87 14.50 18.88
C ALA A 483 -16.47 13.58 17.79
N PHE A 484 -17.05 14.15 16.74
CA PHE A 484 -17.50 13.42 15.55
C PHE A 484 -16.34 12.94 14.64
N GLY A 485 -15.07 13.22 14.96
CA GLY A 485 -13.90 12.82 14.19
C GLY A 485 -13.53 13.73 13.02
N LEU A 486 -14.19 14.90 12.89
CA LEU A 486 -13.88 15.87 11.84
C LEU A 486 -12.67 16.74 12.23
N GLY A 487 -11.58 16.60 11.47
CA GLY A 487 -10.29 17.21 11.79
C GLY A 487 -9.43 16.36 12.73
N GLU A 488 -9.80 15.09 12.95
CA GLU A 488 -9.07 14.11 13.73
C GLU A 488 -8.68 12.90 12.84
N PRO A 489 -7.66 12.11 13.20
CA PRO A 489 -7.39 10.85 12.53
C PRO A 489 -8.62 9.93 12.57
N THR A 490 -8.90 9.23 11.46
CA THR A 490 -9.97 8.23 11.45
C THR A 490 -9.54 6.91 12.08
N GLY A 491 -8.23 6.66 12.14
CA GLY A 491 -7.65 5.42 12.63
C GLY A 491 -7.38 4.38 11.54
N ILE A 492 -7.72 4.68 10.28
CA ILE A 492 -7.49 3.76 9.17
C ILE A 492 -5.99 3.46 9.01
N GLU A 493 -5.64 2.21 8.69
CA GLU A 493 -4.25 1.73 8.67
C GLU A 493 -3.44 2.20 7.45
N ILE A 494 -4.11 2.73 6.42
CA ILE A 494 -3.46 3.29 5.22
C ILE A 494 -3.28 4.81 5.36
N PRO A 495 -2.39 5.45 4.58
CA PRO A 495 -2.15 6.89 4.69
C PRO A 495 -3.41 7.73 4.53
N GLU A 496 -3.64 8.64 5.49
CA GLU A 496 -4.75 9.57 5.50
C GLU A 496 -4.31 11.01 5.75
N LYS A 497 -5.17 11.97 5.40
CA LYS A 497 -5.07 13.38 5.80
C LYS A 497 -6.05 13.66 6.94
N ILE A 498 -5.55 14.33 7.97
CA ILE A 498 -6.35 14.64 9.17
C ILE A 498 -7.46 15.67 8.87
N GLY A 499 -7.33 16.44 7.78
CA GLY A 499 -8.26 17.54 7.50
C GLY A 499 -8.05 18.73 8.44
N VAL A 500 -8.96 19.68 8.41
CA VAL A 500 -8.86 20.92 9.19
C VAL A 500 -10.25 21.39 9.62
N MET A 501 -10.41 21.70 10.89
CA MET A 501 -11.57 22.45 11.40
C MET A 501 -11.21 23.94 11.50
N THR A 502 -12.07 24.81 11.00
CA THR A 502 -11.94 26.26 11.15
C THR A 502 -12.00 26.66 12.62
N THR A 503 -10.92 27.20 13.15
CA THR A 503 -10.81 27.74 14.53
C THR A 503 -10.02 29.04 14.50
N PRO A 504 -10.16 29.92 15.52
CA PRO A 504 -9.32 31.11 15.62
C PRO A 504 -7.82 30.81 15.60
N ASP A 505 -7.39 29.75 16.30
CA ASP A 505 -5.98 29.34 16.36
C ASP A 505 -5.46 28.94 14.98
N TYR A 506 -6.22 28.12 14.26
CA TYR A 506 -5.84 27.71 12.91
C TYR A 506 -5.75 28.90 11.95
N VAL A 507 -6.78 29.75 11.92
CA VAL A 507 -6.80 30.90 11.00
C VAL A 507 -5.67 31.88 11.30
N ASN A 508 -5.40 32.14 12.58
CA ASN A 508 -4.31 33.03 12.99
C ASN A 508 -2.91 32.41 12.78
N SER A 509 -2.80 31.09 12.57
CA SER A 509 -1.55 30.43 12.20
C SER A 509 -1.19 30.59 10.74
N LEU A 510 -2.13 31.01 9.89
CA LEU A 510 -1.91 31.22 8.47
C LEU A 510 -1.34 32.60 8.21
N ASP A 511 -0.29 32.70 7.40
CA ASP A 511 0.36 33.97 7.06
C ASP A 511 -0.62 34.96 6.44
N GLY A 512 -0.70 36.16 7.02
CA GLY A 512 -1.55 37.24 6.51
C GLY A 512 -3.05 37.06 6.77
N HIS A 513 -3.46 36.04 7.54
CA HIS A 513 -4.84 35.78 7.91
C HIS A 513 -5.11 36.14 9.37
N TYR A 514 -6.28 36.63 9.66
CA TYR A 514 -6.71 36.96 11.00
C TYR A 514 -8.15 36.50 11.21
N TRP A 515 -8.41 35.97 12.40
CA TRP A 515 -9.76 35.57 12.79
C TRP A 515 -10.72 36.76 12.83
N THR A 516 -11.90 36.55 12.30
CA THR A 516 -13.04 37.49 12.44
C THR A 516 -14.27 36.70 12.90
N ASP A 517 -15.09 37.32 13.75
CA ASP A 517 -16.31 36.64 14.24
C ASP A 517 -17.28 36.24 13.13
N GLY A 518 -17.23 36.92 12.00
CA GLY A 518 -17.98 36.56 10.79
C GLY A 518 -17.64 35.17 10.23
N GLN A 519 -16.43 34.69 10.50
CA GLN A 519 -16.01 33.34 10.07
C GLN A 519 -16.75 32.24 10.85
N THR A 520 -17.23 32.50 12.06
CA THR A 520 -18.13 31.57 12.78
C THR A 520 -19.38 31.24 11.95
N LEU A 521 -19.97 32.25 11.28
CA LEU A 521 -21.19 32.07 10.49
C LEU A 521 -20.94 31.15 9.30
N THR A 522 -19.84 31.37 8.59
CA THR A 522 -19.48 30.55 7.43
C THR A 522 -19.00 29.15 7.84
N ALA A 523 -18.24 29.02 8.93
CA ALA A 523 -17.84 27.74 9.49
C ALA A 523 -19.04 26.89 9.94
N ALA A 524 -20.07 27.51 10.55
CA ALA A 524 -21.28 26.82 10.97
C ALA A 524 -22.08 26.16 9.84
N ILE A 525 -21.83 26.52 8.59
CA ILE A 525 -22.41 25.90 7.38
C ILE A 525 -21.39 25.09 6.59
N GLY A 526 -20.23 24.77 7.19
CA GLY A 526 -19.19 23.93 6.59
C GLY A 526 -18.38 24.63 5.48
N GLN A 527 -18.24 25.94 5.57
CA GLN A 527 -17.42 26.78 4.72
C GLN A 527 -16.26 27.38 5.53
N SER A 528 -15.60 28.40 5.01
CA SER A 528 -14.38 29.01 5.56
C SER A 528 -13.16 28.11 5.28
N TYR A 529 -12.41 27.72 6.29
CA TYR A 529 -11.19 26.89 6.14
C TYR A 529 -11.41 25.42 6.50
N SER A 530 -12.64 25.00 6.83
CA SER A 530 -12.92 23.60 7.18
C SER A 530 -12.80 22.71 5.95
N LEU A 531 -11.94 21.68 6.05
CA LEU A 531 -11.63 20.71 4.99
C LEU A 531 -11.55 19.32 5.60
N PHE A 532 -12.32 18.37 5.07
CA PHE A 532 -12.35 16.99 5.57
C PHE A 532 -12.25 15.98 4.43
N THR A 533 -11.77 14.79 4.74
CA THR A 533 -11.74 13.69 3.76
C THR A 533 -13.11 13.05 3.59
N PRO A 534 -13.40 12.42 2.44
CA PRO A 534 -14.63 11.63 2.26
C PRO A 534 -14.80 10.56 3.33
N LEU A 535 -13.70 9.90 3.77
CA LEU A 535 -13.74 8.93 4.86
C LEU A 535 -14.17 9.57 6.19
N GLN A 536 -13.63 10.74 6.54
CA GLN A 536 -14.07 11.47 7.74
C GLN A 536 -15.56 11.83 7.65
N LEU A 537 -16.04 12.25 6.47
CA LEU A 537 -17.46 12.57 6.25
C LEU A 537 -18.36 11.34 6.38
N ALA A 538 -17.95 10.17 5.89
CA ALA A 538 -18.70 8.93 6.07
C ALA A 538 -18.70 8.49 7.54
N ASN A 539 -17.54 8.55 8.22
CA ASN A 539 -17.41 8.11 9.59
C ASN A 539 -18.17 9.00 10.60
N TYR A 540 -18.19 10.34 10.39
CA TYR A 540 -19.03 11.20 11.23
C TYR A 540 -20.52 10.89 11.05
N VAL A 541 -20.98 10.59 9.81
CA VAL A 541 -22.37 10.21 9.59
C VAL A 541 -22.68 8.85 10.20
N ALA A 542 -21.76 7.89 10.14
CA ALA A 542 -21.87 6.63 10.85
C ALA A 542 -21.99 6.84 12.37
N THR A 543 -21.20 7.75 12.93
CA THR A 543 -21.27 8.15 14.35
C THR A 543 -22.63 8.77 14.70
N LEU A 544 -23.12 9.67 13.87
CA LEU A 544 -24.41 10.34 14.06
C LEU A 544 -25.56 9.33 14.00
N ALA A 545 -25.58 8.47 12.97
CA ALA A 545 -26.57 7.42 12.78
C ALA A 545 -26.51 6.35 13.88
N GLY A 546 -25.30 6.04 14.38
CA GLY A 546 -25.06 5.12 15.49
C GLY A 546 -25.28 5.70 16.89
N GLY A 547 -26.02 6.81 17.01
CA GLY A 547 -26.40 7.35 18.31
C GLY A 547 -25.30 8.14 19.04
N GLY A 548 -24.26 8.60 18.35
CA GLY A 548 -23.15 9.34 18.92
C GLY A 548 -21.93 8.47 19.29
N THR A 549 -21.97 7.17 18.99
CA THR A 549 -20.84 6.26 19.23
C THR A 549 -19.90 6.25 18.02
N ARG A 550 -18.67 6.76 18.18
CA ARG A 550 -17.65 6.80 17.13
C ARG A 550 -16.69 5.62 17.28
N TYR A 551 -16.51 4.90 16.18
CA TYR A 551 -15.48 3.87 16.04
C TYR A 551 -14.37 4.38 15.11
N ASN A 552 -13.15 3.86 15.30
CA ASN A 552 -12.09 4.05 14.33
C ASN A 552 -12.48 3.36 13.02
N ALA A 553 -12.24 4.05 11.90
CA ALA A 553 -12.35 3.41 10.59
C ALA A 553 -11.20 2.43 10.43
N HIS A 554 -11.46 1.21 9.96
CA HIS A 554 -10.42 0.20 9.81
C HIS A 554 -10.66 -0.71 8.62
N LEU A 555 -9.55 -1.27 8.09
CA LEU A 555 -9.52 -2.23 7.00
C LEU A 555 -9.20 -3.65 7.49
N LEU A 556 -8.55 -3.80 8.65
CA LEU A 556 -8.30 -5.11 9.22
C LEU A 556 -9.60 -5.72 9.76
N LYS A 557 -9.93 -6.92 9.30
CA LYS A 557 -11.01 -7.73 9.88
C LYS A 557 -10.42 -8.80 10.81
N GLU A 558 -9.61 -9.69 10.24
CA GLU A 558 -8.92 -10.75 10.98
C GLU A 558 -7.65 -11.21 10.26
N VAL A 559 -6.77 -11.83 11.00
CA VAL A 559 -5.55 -12.47 10.50
C VAL A 559 -5.61 -13.95 10.83
N ARG A 560 -5.34 -14.79 9.83
CA ARG A 560 -5.27 -16.25 9.98
C ARG A 560 -3.92 -16.76 9.52
N THR A 561 -3.57 -17.98 9.94
CA THR A 561 -2.43 -18.69 9.34
C THR A 561 -2.59 -18.77 7.82
N TYR A 562 -1.50 -19.02 7.09
CA TYR A 562 -1.49 -19.06 5.61
C TYR A 562 -2.54 -20.00 5.02
N ASP A 563 -2.76 -21.13 5.67
CA ASP A 563 -3.78 -22.13 5.31
C ASP A 563 -5.19 -21.80 5.84
N SER A 564 -5.36 -20.63 6.47
CA SER A 564 -6.58 -20.16 7.10
C SER A 564 -7.13 -21.04 8.23
N ALA A 565 -6.34 -21.98 8.75
CA ALA A 565 -6.79 -22.94 9.75
C ALA A 565 -6.96 -22.33 11.15
N GLU A 566 -6.02 -21.44 11.55
CA GLU A 566 -5.98 -20.87 12.89
C GLU A 566 -6.12 -19.35 12.85
N LEU A 567 -6.88 -18.79 13.79
CA LEU A 567 -6.98 -17.36 14.00
C LEU A 567 -5.71 -16.86 14.72
N VAL A 568 -5.04 -15.88 14.12
CA VAL A 568 -3.82 -15.26 14.66
C VAL A 568 -4.15 -13.96 15.37
N ASP A 569 -5.02 -13.14 14.76
CA ASP A 569 -5.43 -11.85 15.29
C ASP A 569 -6.82 -11.46 14.76
N VAL A 570 -7.50 -10.57 15.45
CA VAL A 570 -8.80 -10.02 15.06
C VAL A 570 -8.88 -8.57 15.51
N TYR A 571 -9.47 -7.73 14.67
CA TYR A 571 -9.74 -6.35 15.08
C TYR A 571 -10.85 -6.34 16.14
N ASP A 572 -10.51 -5.89 17.35
CA ASP A 572 -11.43 -5.80 18.51
C ASP A 572 -11.08 -4.55 19.34
N GLU A 573 -11.27 -3.37 18.76
CA GLU A 573 -11.03 -2.12 19.46
C GLU A 573 -12.34 -1.52 19.99
N PRO A 574 -12.33 -0.93 21.20
CA PRO A 574 -13.49 -0.26 21.74
C PRO A 574 -13.81 1.02 20.94
N PRO A 575 -15.01 1.60 21.12
CA PRO A 575 -15.33 2.90 20.53
C PRO A 575 -14.26 3.95 20.86
N ALA A 576 -13.85 4.71 19.84
CA ALA A 576 -12.88 5.79 19.99
C ALA A 576 -13.44 6.98 20.78
N GLU A 577 -14.75 7.24 20.68
CA GLU A 577 -15.45 8.33 21.38
C GLU A 577 -16.92 7.97 21.58
N ILE A 578 -17.51 8.40 22.68
CA ILE A 578 -18.95 8.31 22.94
C ILE A 578 -19.45 9.73 23.22
N ILE A 579 -20.21 10.27 22.29
CA ILE A 579 -20.82 11.59 22.39
C ILE A 579 -22.18 11.40 23.07
N ASP A 580 -22.30 11.93 24.30
CA ASP A 580 -23.58 11.93 24.99
C ASP A 580 -24.54 12.92 24.33
N ILE A 581 -25.52 12.41 23.58
CA ILE A 581 -26.50 13.19 22.85
C ILE A 581 -27.91 12.83 23.36
N GLU A 582 -28.67 13.83 23.78
CA GLU A 582 -30.04 13.62 24.18
C GLU A 582 -30.89 13.05 23.06
N PRO A 583 -31.61 11.94 23.24
CA PRO A 583 -32.32 11.24 22.15
C PRO A 583 -33.30 12.13 21.37
N GLU A 584 -33.98 13.09 22.04
CA GLU A 584 -34.88 14.03 21.34
C GLU A 584 -34.13 14.98 20.43
N ASN A 585 -32.90 15.39 20.81
CA ASN A 585 -32.03 16.26 20.00
C ASN A 585 -31.50 15.51 18.76
N LEU A 586 -31.00 14.29 18.97
CA LEU A 586 -30.54 13.43 17.88
C LEU A 586 -31.69 13.15 16.89
N GLN A 587 -32.85 12.74 17.38
CA GLN A 587 -34.03 12.44 16.56
C GLN A 587 -34.44 13.65 15.70
N ALA A 588 -34.38 14.87 16.23
CA ALA A 588 -34.74 16.07 15.45
C ALA A 588 -33.77 16.29 14.27
N VAL A 589 -32.49 15.98 14.44
CA VAL A 589 -31.48 16.08 13.38
C VAL A 589 -31.64 14.98 12.35
N LEU A 590 -31.77 13.71 12.79
CA LEU A 590 -31.98 12.56 11.90
C LEU A 590 -33.28 12.68 11.10
N GLN A 591 -34.36 13.16 11.72
CA GLN A 591 -35.64 13.41 11.05
C GLN A 591 -35.49 14.47 9.94
N GLY A 592 -34.73 15.54 10.17
CA GLY A 592 -34.47 16.55 9.12
C GLY A 592 -33.69 15.98 7.92
N MET A 593 -32.75 15.05 8.17
CA MET A 593 -32.04 14.31 7.13
C MET A 593 -32.98 13.33 6.40
N ARG A 594 -33.88 12.66 7.11
CA ARG A 594 -34.93 11.79 6.55
C ARG A 594 -35.91 12.59 5.67
N ASP A 595 -36.36 13.75 6.16
CA ASP A 595 -37.33 14.59 5.45
C ASP A 595 -36.77 15.14 4.11
N LEU A 596 -35.43 15.33 4.01
CA LEU A 596 -34.76 15.72 2.78
C LEU A 596 -34.99 14.69 1.66
N VAL A 597 -34.92 13.41 1.96
CA VAL A 597 -35.08 12.33 0.96
C VAL A 597 -36.56 11.96 0.73
N VAL A 598 -37.44 12.19 1.71
CA VAL A 598 -38.87 11.87 1.59
C VAL A 598 -39.66 12.97 0.84
N SER A 599 -39.38 14.23 1.17
CA SER A 599 -40.17 15.36 0.70
C SER A 599 -39.36 16.63 0.37
N GLY A 600 -38.02 16.52 0.46
CA GLY A 600 -37.10 17.63 0.16
C GLY A 600 -36.65 17.66 -1.29
N SER A 601 -35.55 18.38 -1.53
CA SER A 601 -35.06 18.67 -2.88
C SER A 601 -34.52 17.44 -3.65
N VAL A 602 -34.21 16.33 -2.98
CA VAL A 602 -33.71 15.11 -3.60
C VAL A 602 -34.69 13.95 -3.59
N ALA A 603 -35.93 14.15 -3.08
CA ALA A 603 -36.96 13.13 -2.96
C ALA A 603 -37.27 12.39 -4.25
N TYR A 604 -37.11 13.06 -5.40
CA TYR A 604 -37.32 12.44 -6.72
C TYR A 604 -36.39 11.25 -6.95
N TYR A 605 -35.09 11.38 -6.60
CA TYR A 605 -34.09 10.34 -6.81
C TYR A 605 -34.26 9.14 -5.85
N PHE A 606 -34.73 9.42 -4.63
CA PHE A 606 -34.91 8.38 -3.59
C PHE A 606 -36.18 7.53 -3.75
N LYS A 607 -37.02 7.83 -4.77
CA LYS A 607 -38.19 6.97 -5.08
C LYS A 607 -37.80 5.55 -5.51
N ASP A 608 -36.63 5.44 -6.15
CA ASP A 608 -36.09 4.18 -6.66
C ASP A 608 -35.04 3.54 -5.68
N CYS A 609 -34.90 4.10 -4.48
CA CYS A 609 -34.05 3.53 -3.45
C CYS A 609 -34.76 2.32 -2.81
N VAL A 610 -34.07 1.16 -2.79
CA VAL A 610 -34.63 -0.10 -2.26
C VAL A 610 -34.76 -0.10 -0.74
N VAL A 611 -34.14 0.89 -0.07
CA VAL A 611 -34.10 1.00 1.40
C VAL A 611 -34.46 2.42 1.83
N ASP A 612 -35.07 2.52 3.01
CA ASP A 612 -35.32 3.82 3.63
C ASP A 612 -34.00 4.47 4.11
N ALA A 613 -33.70 5.65 3.59
CA ALA A 613 -32.45 6.35 3.88
C ALA A 613 -32.69 7.73 4.49
N ALA A 614 -31.63 8.32 5.03
CA ALA A 614 -31.54 9.73 5.36
C ALA A 614 -30.26 10.33 4.79
N ALA A 615 -30.30 11.60 4.40
CA ALA A 615 -29.20 12.22 3.68
C ALA A 615 -29.02 13.72 3.96
N LYS A 616 -27.87 14.25 3.57
CA LYS A 616 -27.62 15.68 3.53
C LYS A 616 -26.79 16.06 2.30
N THR A 617 -27.27 17.05 1.57
CA THR A 617 -26.58 17.65 0.42
C THR A 617 -25.61 18.73 0.86
N GLY A 618 -24.46 18.82 0.21
CA GLY A 618 -23.48 19.89 0.37
C GLY A 618 -23.05 20.47 -0.96
N THR A 619 -22.82 21.77 -0.99
CA THR A 619 -22.22 22.48 -2.12
C THR A 619 -21.06 23.27 -1.55
N ALA A 620 -19.86 22.90 -1.93
CA ALA A 620 -18.64 23.51 -1.42
C ALA A 620 -18.08 24.52 -2.43
N GLN A 621 -18.07 25.80 -2.06
CA GLN A 621 -17.48 26.85 -2.89
C GLN A 621 -15.95 26.76 -2.83
N THR A 622 -15.30 26.69 -4.00
CA THR A 622 -13.85 26.51 -4.12
C THR A 622 -13.11 27.78 -4.57
N GLY A 623 -13.81 28.90 -4.73
CA GLY A 623 -13.24 30.10 -5.39
C GLY A 623 -13.15 29.96 -6.91
N GLY A 624 -13.37 28.77 -7.48
CA GLY A 624 -13.52 28.53 -8.91
C GLY A 624 -14.93 28.85 -9.44
N LYS A 625 -15.14 28.66 -10.76
CA LYS A 625 -16.45 28.86 -11.38
C LYS A 625 -17.48 27.80 -10.99
N VAL A 626 -17.04 26.58 -10.72
CA VAL A 626 -17.88 25.41 -10.37
C VAL A 626 -17.51 24.94 -8.99
N SER A 627 -18.53 24.71 -8.14
CA SER A 627 -18.36 24.21 -6.78
C SER A 627 -18.13 22.69 -6.77
N ASN A 628 -17.55 22.16 -5.70
CA ASN A 628 -17.56 20.72 -5.46
C ASN A 628 -18.93 20.28 -4.96
N GLY A 629 -19.43 19.17 -5.48
CA GLY A 629 -20.58 18.48 -4.96
C GLY A 629 -20.18 17.57 -3.80
N VAL A 630 -20.92 17.63 -2.68
CA VAL A 630 -20.72 16.77 -1.52
C VAL A 630 -22.08 16.19 -1.13
N PHE A 631 -22.11 14.90 -0.88
CA PHE A 631 -23.32 14.20 -0.45
C PHE A 631 -22.98 13.21 0.65
N VAL A 632 -23.80 13.17 1.69
CA VAL A 632 -23.69 12.14 2.73
C VAL A 632 -25.05 11.52 3.00
N ALA A 633 -25.05 10.21 3.30
CA ALA A 633 -26.27 9.46 3.63
C ALA A 633 -25.96 8.33 4.59
N PHE A 634 -27.01 7.83 5.21
CA PHE A 634 -27.00 6.54 5.92
C PHE A 634 -28.29 5.77 5.66
N ALA A 635 -28.22 4.47 5.76
CA ALA A 635 -29.36 3.57 5.56
C ALA A 635 -29.15 2.24 6.31
N PRO A 636 -30.26 1.52 6.70
CA PRO A 636 -31.65 2.00 6.75
C PRO A 636 -31.83 3.13 7.77
N TYR A 637 -32.93 3.89 7.68
CA TYR A 637 -33.18 4.99 8.63
C TYR A 637 -33.44 4.50 10.06
N ASP A 638 -34.27 3.46 10.21
CA ASP A 638 -34.68 2.96 11.53
C ASP A 638 -33.64 2.03 12.19
N ASP A 639 -32.80 1.36 11.39
CA ASP A 639 -31.73 0.47 11.85
C ASP A 639 -30.47 0.69 11.00
N PRO A 640 -29.71 1.77 11.23
CA PRO A 640 -28.60 2.16 10.39
C PRO A 640 -27.51 1.08 10.29
N GLN A 641 -27.21 0.61 9.09
CA GLN A 641 -26.18 -0.37 8.80
C GLN A 641 -24.97 0.23 8.13
N ILE A 642 -25.17 1.16 7.18
CA ILE A 642 -24.06 1.83 6.48
C ILE A 642 -24.25 3.34 6.44
N ALA A 643 -23.12 4.04 6.42
CA ALA A 643 -23.05 5.46 6.12
C ALA A 643 -22.07 5.70 4.96
N LEU A 644 -22.40 6.64 4.10
CA LEU A 644 -21.60 6.96 2.93
C LEU A 644 -21.36 8.46 2.77
N ALA A 645 -20.25 8.79 2.11
CA ALA A 645 -19.97 10.12 1.61
C ALA A 645 -19.50 10.03 0.16
N VAL A 646 -20.04 10.90 -0.70
CA VAL A 646 -19.61 11.06 -2.09
C VAL A 646 -19.18 12.51 -2.29
N VAL A 647 -18.01 12.68 -2.90
CA VAL A 647 -17.47 13.99 -3.28
C VAL A 647 -17.09 13.96 -4.75
N ILE A 648 -17.57 14.96 -5.52
CA ILE A 648 -17.14 15.15 -6.91
C ILE A 648 -16.58 16.58 -7.05
N GLU A 649 -15.32 16.67 -7.43
CA GLU A 649 -14.64 17.92 -7.73
C GLU A 649 -15.35 18.60 -8.90
N LYS A 650 -15.63 19.91 -8.79
CA LYS A 650 -16.40 20.64 -9.81
C LYS A 650 -17.75 19.97 -10.16
N GLY A 651 -18.32 19.16 -9.25
CA GLY A 651 -19.59 18.46 -9.43
C GLY A 651 -20.84 19.35 -9.23
N GLY A 652 -20.65 20.64 -8.99
CA GLY A 652 -21.74 21.62 -8.87
C GLY A 652 -22.50 21.48 -7.56
N SER A 653 -23.80 21.20 -7.63
CA SER A 653 -24.65 21.04 -6.44
C SER A 653 -24.58 19.63 -5.88
N GLY A 654 -24.48 19.49 -4.54
CA GLY A 654 -24.58 18.17 -3.90
C GLY A 654 -25.90 17.44 -4.19
N GLY A 655 -26.95 18.13 -4.60
CA GLY A 655 -28.19 17.51 -5.06
C GLY A 655 -28.03 16.67 -6.35
N ALA A 656 -27.07 17.02 -7.21
CA ALA A 656 -26.76 16.27 -8.42
C ALA A 656 -26.20 14.87 -8.13
N LEU A 657 -25.63 14.68 -6.93
CA LEU A 657 -25.03 13.40 -6.47
C LEU A 657 -26.06 12.44 -5.84
N ALA A 658 -27.32 12.86 -5.73
CA ALA A 658 -28.36 12.04 -5.09
C ALA A 658 -28.59 10.72 -5.84
N SER A 659 -28.55 10.71 -7.17
CA SER A 659 -28.67 9.51 -7.99
C SER A 659 -27.50 8.54 -7.73
N THR A 660 -26.29 9.06 -7.65
CA THR A 660 -25.08 8.28 -7.34
C THR A 660 -25.18 7.61 -5.98
N ALA A 661 -25.59 8.38 -4.95
CA ALA A 661 -25.79 7.83 -3.61
C ALA A 661 -26.88 6.74 -3.58
N VAL A 662 -28.00 6.92 -4.28
CA VAL A 662 -29.05 5.88 -4.40
C VAL A 662 -28.52 4.63 -5.09
N GLN A 663 -27.73 4.75 -6.15
CA GLN A 663 -27.14 3.59 -6.83
C GLN A 663 -26.17 2.84 -5.88
N ILE A 664 -25.35 3.54 -5.10
CA ILE A 664 -24.46 2.91 -4.11
C ILE A 664 -25.27 2.19 -3.02
N LEU A 665 -26.34 2.82 -2.49
CA LEU A 665 -27.22 2.17 -1.51
C LEU A 665 -27.90 0.93 -2.09
N ASN A 666 -28.44 1.02 -3.31
CA ASN A 666 -29.08 -0.09 -3.97
C ASN A 666 -28.10 -1.24 -4.23
N ALA A 667 -26.86 -0.97 -4.67
CA ALA A 667 -25.85 -2.00 -4.87
C ALA A 667 -25.58 -2.77 -3.58
N TYR A 668 -25.40 -2.09 -2.46
CA TYR A 668 -25.18 -2.74 -1.17
C TYR A 668 -26.36 -3.59 -0.71
N PHE A 669 -27.56 -3.02 -0.64
CA PHE A 669 -28.72 -3.72 -0.07
C PHE A 669 -29.26 -4.82 -0.97
N THR A 670 -29.11 -4.72 -2.30
CA THR A 670 -29.45 -5.81 -3.22
C THR A 670 -28.51 -7.01 -3.03
N SER A 671 -27.21 -6.79 -2.92
CA SER A 671 -26.24 -7.87 -2.72
C SER A 671 -26.44 -8.59 -1.37
N VAL A 672 -26.76 -7.85 -0.30
CA VAL A 672 -27.06 -8.41 1.03
C VAL A 672 -28.32 -9.28 1.00
N ASP A 673 -29.35 -8.85 0.31
CA ASP A 673 -30.61 -9.62 0.21
C ASP A 673 -30.43 -10.88 -0.65
N GLU A 674 -29.65 -10.82 -1.73
CA GLU A 674 -29.28 -11.99 -2.52
C GLU A 674 -28.50 -13.01 -1.71
N ALA A 675 -27.50 -12.55 -0.94
CA ALA A 675 -26.72 -13.42 -0.06
C ALA A 675 -27.59 -14.11 1.00
N LYS A 676 -28.55 -13.39 1.62
CA LYS A 676 -29.51 -13.98 2.57
C LYS A 676 -30.42 -15.01 1.91
N ALA A 677 -30.85 -14.77 0.68
CA ALA A 677 -31.70 -15.71 -0.09
C ALA A 677 -30.95 -17.02 -0.36
N VAL A 678 -29.69 -16.96 -0.80
CA VAL A 678 -28.85 -18.15 -1.06
C VAL A 678 -28.63 -18.97 0.21
N VAL A 679 -28.37 -18.33 1.35
CA VAL A 679 -28.22 -19.03 2.65
C VAL A 679 -29.52 -19.70 3.06
N GLY A 680 -30.65 -19.02 2.86
CA GLY A 680 -31.99 -19.58 3.15
C GLY A 680 -32.34 -20.83 2.30
N GLU A 681 -31.96 -20.84 1.04
CA GLU A 681 -32.13 -22.00 0.16
C GLU A 681 -31.25 -23.19 0.57
N ASN A 682 -30.03 -22.95 0.96
CA ASN A 682 -29.09 -24.01 1.41
C ASN A 682 -29.47 -24.62 2.78
N MET A 683 -30.18 -23.90 3.64
CA MET A 683 -30.71 -24.43 4.91
C MET A 683 -31.89 -25.40 4.73
N LEU A 684 -32.55 -25.42 3.59
CA LEU A 684 -33.66 -26.34 3.29
C LEU A 684 -33.17 -27.71 2.79
N ILE A 685 -31.84 -27.88 2.58
CA ILE A 685 -31.23 -29.13 2.08
C ILE A 685 -30.54 -29.93 3.21
N GLN A 686 -30.54 -29.45 4.43
CA GLN A 686 -30.11 -30.18 5.64
C GLN A 686 -31.34 -30.78 6.36
#